data_bf41317751304282e2a4f565d8381160
#
_entry.id   bf41317751304282e2a4f565d8381160
#
_cell.length_a   1.000
_cell.length_b   1.000
_cell.length_c   1.000
_cell.angle_alpha   90.00
_cell.angle_beta   90.00
_cell.angle_gamma   90.00
#
_symmetry.space_group_name_H-M   'P 1'
#
loop_
_entity.id
_entity.type
_entity.pdbx_description
1 polymer ?
#
loop_
_entity_poly.entity_id
_entity_poly.type
_entity_poly.pdbx_seq_one_letter_code
_entity_poly.pdbx_strand_id
1 'polypeptide(L)'
;MSQSTRARTSNFARTLLRFLLVWVVDAISLLLTATLYAGISFAGIAGVPVIVQAFAATFLLSIVNLLIRPLILLLARPLGFIAVFIIGFLVNGAALLITSFLLPTFEVSGWISAIVGGLVFAAINVFLTGIAEANDDGSFYQGVIERLARRRSFTNIDPQTRGLVLMEIDGLSYHHLKKALADGLMPSLEYLMDNEGYVLSHVDCGIPSQTSACQAGIMFGDNTDIPAFRWYDKDKRKLYVSGNDATELNGRYANGNGLMRGGSSINNMLNGDADKSLLTLAGMFDGDAEEKKRRAEDVYLLMLNPYFLTRTIIFLFVDVVREVWQGWQQRRRDIYPRLNRLAHGYPFVRAITTVFMRDIAANLTILDIIRGAPTIYVTWPGYDEVAHHSGPWTGDAFKVLKTYDSTIARVYRTIRDKAPRPYDLIILSDHGQSFGPTFKQRYGISLKEFIEQLLPQGITVAQSMGGDTGVISLNAASGELSNIRDSGVGGIGGQVIAERGQRVLDNMVQEQESSDGTPEADKPAQVTAYGSGNLAQVYFDLLPRKISLNELNQAYPAMVDTLVSHEGIGIVCGYEDDGTPVVLGKSGRRNLHTGALTGEDPLLMYAPDAPDAFGHASLETRAWQVRRVMDFPHAGDLMVISTVYPDGTVAALEELIGNHGGLGGEQTDAFLFHPADMRITQTRNSADVFHILNDHRDLPLSETPREPADREDTADDWSLGNLWSGIKDVSSWMPLLARALVFDRLAYVEIAKSGKMTGPALLIGCVFAALAGGLRTASGLDTRAIFGNVAWWFVGVLAILVAGRLLNRSSGASYTQTMRAVGFAQAGNIIGLAGLIPPLAPLALFASTVYTFCT
;
A
#
# COMPACT_ATOMS: atom_id res chain seq x y z
N MET A 1 9.87 30.65 33.33
CA MET A 1 8.89 29.64 32.86
C MET A 1 9.67 28.37 32.54
N SER A 2 9.35 27.26 33.17
CA SER A 2 10.06 25.99 32.98
C SER A 2 9.86 25.47 31.54
N GLN A 3 10.79 24.68 31.02
CA GLN A 3 10.71 24.07 29.69
C GLN A 3 9.38 23.31 29.47
N SER A 4 8.83 22.71 30.55
CA SER A 4 7.54 21.99 30.53
C SER A 4 6.34 22.90 30.27
N THR A 5 6.37 24.14 30.74
CA THR A 5 5.30 25.13 30.53
C THR A 5 5.31 25.67 29.08
N ARG A 6 6.51 25.89 28.51
CA ARG A 6 6.67 26.30 27.09
C ARG A 6 6.21 25.18 26.14
N ALA A 7 6.49 23.91 26.45
CA ALA A 7 6.05 22.78 25.64
C ALA A 7 4.53 22.60 25.69
N ARG A 8 3.89 22.79 26.84
CA ARG A 8 2.42 22.72 26.99
C ARG A 8 1.68 23.84 26.25
N THR A 9 2.15 25.08 26.34
CA THR A 9 1.53 26.22 25.62
C THR A 9 1.68 26.11 24.12
N SER A 10 2.83 25.65 23.62
CA SER A 10 3.07 25.41 22.20
C SER A 10 2.18 24.28 21.63
N ASN A 11 1.94 23.22 22.39
CA ASN A 11 1.05 22.13 21.96
C ASN A 11 -0.42 22.56 21.94
N PHE A 12 -0.86 23.39 22.88
CA PHE A 12 -2.22 23.93 22.89
C PHE A 12 -2.50 24.87 21.71
N ALA A 13 -1.60 25.81 21.44
CA ALA A 13 -1.74 26.72 20.32
C ALA A 13 -1.79 25.99 18.96
N ARG A 14 -0.97 24.97 18.79
CA ARG A 14 -0.95 24.11 17.60
C ARG A 14 -2.27 23.34 17.42
N THR A 15 -2.78 22.76 18.51
CA THR A 15 -4.05 22.02 18.48
C THR A 15 -5.22 22.96 18.15
N LEU A 16 -5.23 24.15 18.73
CA LEU A 16 -6.25 25.17 18.46
C LEU A 16 -6.22 25.64 17.00
N LEU A 17 -5.03 25.91 16.46
CA LEU A 17 -4.88 26.36 15.07
C LEU A 17 -5.35 25.29 14.08
N ARG A 18 -5.01 24.03 14.32
CA ARG A 18 -5.49 22.89 13.51
C ARG A 18 -7.01 22.74 13.60
N PHE A 19 -7.57 22.85 14.80
CA PHE A 19 -9.02 22.83 14.98
C PHE A 19 -9.71 23.94 14.18
N LEU A 20 -9.20 25.15 14.22
CA LEU A 20 -9.73 26.27 13.45
C LEU A 20 -9.63 26.04 11.94
N LEU A 21 -8.51 25.50 11.47
CA LEU A 21 -8.32 25.17 10.04
C LEU A 21 -9.32 24.11 9.57
N VAL A 22 -9.46 23.02 10.31
CA VAL A 22 -10.43 21.95 9.98
C VAL A 22 -11.85 22.51 10.00
N TRP A 23 -12.20 23.33 10.99
CA TRP A 23 -13.51 23.94 11.08
C TRP A 23 -13.81 24.88 9.90
N VAL A 24 -12.82 25.65 9.43
CA VAL A 24 -12.94 26.48 8.21
C VAL A 24 -13.19 25.60 6.98
N VAL A 25 -12.43 24.51 6.84
CA VAL A 25 -12.61 23.57 5.73
C VAL A 25 -13.99 22.90 5.78
N ASP A 26 -14.45 22.52 6.96
CA ASP A 26 -15.80 21.95 7.16
C ASP A 26 -16.89 22.97 6.76
N ALA A 27 -16.76 24.23 7.15
CA ALA A 27 -17.72 25.27 6.80
C ALA A 27 -17.77 25.52 5.28
N ILE A 28 -16.61 25.58 4.62
CA ILE A 28 -16.54 25.71 3.16
C ILE A 28 -17.14 24.48 2.48
N SER A 29 -16.83 23.28 2.97
CA SER A 29 -17.37 22.04 2.44
C SER A 29 -18.88 21.97 2.53
N LEU A 30 -19.45 22.43 3.65
CA LEU A 30 -20.90 22.45 3.84
C LEU A 30 -21.59 23.50 2.94
N LEU A 31 -20.98 24.65 2.76
CA LEU A 31 -21.45 25.68 1.82
C LEU A 31 -21.48 25.18 0.37
N LEU A 32 -20.38 24.54 -0.06
CA LEU A 32 -20.31 23.93 -1.39
C LEU A 32 -21.32 22.79 -1.55
N THR A 33 -21.53 22.00 -0.51
CA THR A 33 -22.55 20.96 -0.52
C THR A 33 -23.94 21.54 -0.73
N ALA A 34 -24.29 22.58 0.01
CA ALA A 34 -25.58 23.26 -0.13
C ALA A 34 -25.76 23.94 -1.50
N THR A 35 -24.67 24.30 -2.19
CA THR A 35 -24.78 24.84 -3.56
C THR A 35 -24.89 23.76 -4.63
N LEU A 36 -24.30 22.59 -4.40
CA LEU A 36 -24.26 21.50 -5.38
C LEU A 36 -25.39 20.50 -5.22
N TYR A 37 -25.99 20.40 -4.04
CA TYR A 37 -27.00 19.43 -3.70
C TYR A 37 -28.23 20.07 -3.07
N ALA A 38 -29.35 20.08 -3.80
CA ALA A 38 -30.59 20.75 -3.40
C ALA A 38 -31.28 20.18 -2.15
N GLY A 39 -30.87 18.97 -1.67
CA GLY A 39 -31.40 18.36 -0.44
C GLY A 39 -30.84 18.95 0.85
N ILE A 40 -29.85 19.86 0.76
CA ILE A 40 -29.29 20.61 1.87
C ILE A 40 -29.33 22.09 1.53
N SER A 41 -29.84 22.93 2.42
CA SER A 41 -30.00 24.37 2.20
C SER A 41 -29.79 25.19 3.48
N PHE A 42 -29.55 26.48 3.29
CA PHE A 42 -29.53 27.47 4.38
C PHE A 42 -30.70 28.40 4.21
N ALA A 43 -31.56 28.51 5.25
CA ALA A 43 -32.65 29.45 5.30
C ALA A 43 -32.09 30.85 5.48
N GLY A 44 -32.45 31.77 4.58
CA GLY A 44 -32.03 33.17 4.65
C GLY A 44 -32.57 33.84 5.89
N ILE A 45 -31.72 34.19 6.86
CA ILE A 45 -32.11 35.10 7.95
C ILE A 45 -31.63 36.51 7.61
N ALA A 46 -32.54 37.48 7.70
CA ALA A 46 -32.19 38.88 7.47
C ALA A 46 -31.07 39.34 8.43
N GLY A 47 -29.95 39.80 7.85
CA GLY A 47 -28.81 40.33 8.59
C GLY A 47 -27.74 39.31 9.00
N VAL A 48 -27.92 37.97 8.76
CA VAL A 48 -26.89 36.95 9.04
C VAL A 48 -26.37 36.39 7.73
N PRO A 49 -25.10 36.60 7.37
CA PRO A 49 -24.51 36.04 6.17
C PRO A 49 -24.54 34.48 6.19
N VAL A 50 -24.79 33.84 5.05
CA VAL A 50 -24.84 32.36 4.92
C VAL A 50 -23.56 31.70 5.40
N ILE A 51 -22.42 32.37 5.23
CA ILE A 51 -21.15 31.89 5.72
C ILE A 51 -21.11 31.70 7.25
N VAL A 52 -21.70 32.63 7.99
CA VAL A 52 -21.79 32.54 9.46
C VAL A 52 -22.71 31.41 9.88
N GLN A 53 -23.79 31.19 9.14
CA GLN A 53 -24.71 30.05 9.35
C GLN A 53 -23.99 28.72 9.12
N ALA A 54 -23.15 28.64 8.08
CA ALA A 54 -22.35 27.44 7.80
C ALA A 54 -21.32 27.16 8.91
N PHE A 55 -20.65 28.18 9.44
CA PHE A 55 -19.76 28.01 10.60
C PHE A 55 -20.52 27.56 11.84
N ALA A 56 -21.72 28.08 12.10
CA ALA A 56 -22.54 27.62 13.21
C ALA A 56 -23.02 26.18 13.03
N ALA A 57 -23.47 25.83 11.81
CA ALA A 57 -23.90 24.48 11.50
C ALA A 57 -22.77 23.44 11.64
N THR A 58 -21.58 23.73 11.14
CA THR A 58 -20.42 22.80 11.26
C THR A 58 -19.89 22.72 12.69
N PHE A 59 -19.95 23.79 13.46
CA PHE A 59 -19.62 23.76 14.89
C PHE A 59 -20.60 22.85 15.65
N LEU A 60 -21.90 23.01 15.41
CA LEU A 60 -22.93 22.19 16.04
C LEU A 60 -22.82 20.72 15.57
N LEU A 61 -22.59 20.50 14.29
CA LEU A 61 -22.34 19.17 13.74
C LEU A 61 -21.14 18.47 14.42
N SER A 62 -20.09 19.24 14.70
CA SER A 62 -18.92 18.72 15.44
C SER A 62 -19.28 18.32 16.88
N ILE A 63 -20.11 19.10 17.56
CA ILE A 63 -20.61 18.77 18.91
C ILE A 63 -21.50 17.51 18.87
N VAL A 64 -22.42 17.44 17.90
CA VAL A 64 -23.31 16.27 17.71
C VAL A 64 -22.48 15.01 17.46
N ASN A 65 -21.51 15.09 16.56
CA ASN A 65 -20.61 13.96 16.31
C ASN A 65 -19.78 13.59 17.55
N LEU A 66 -19.37 14.54 18.36
CA LEU A 66 -18.60 14.32 19.57
C LEU A 66 -19.38 13.60 20.66
N LEU A 67 -20.65 13.94 20.85
CA LEU A 67 -21.48 13.46 21.96
C LEU A 67 -22.32 12.25 21.56
N ILE A 68 -22.96 12.31 20.40
CA ILE A 68 -23.98 11.33 19.99
C ILE A 68 -23.35 10.15 19.29
N ARG A 69 -22.37 10.38 18.43
CA ARG A 69 -21.69 9.29 17.69
C ARG A 69 -21.06 8.23 18.59
N PRO A 70 -20.23 8.56 19.61
CA PRO A 70 -19.67 7.55 20.50
C PRO A 70 -20.74 6.74 21.23
N LEU A 71 -21.85 7.39 21.62
CA LEU A 71 -22.97 6.72 22.30
C LEU A 71 -23.66 5.72 21.38
N ILE A 72 -23.99 6.10 20.16
CA ILE A 72 -24.63 5.21 19.18
C ILE A 72 -23.71 4.04 18.84
N LEU A 73 -22.44 4.31 18.61
CA LEU A 73 -21.45 3.26 18.30
C LEU A 73 -21.21 2.33 19.50
N LEU A 74 -21.26 2.85 20.71
CA LEU A 74 -21.18 2.04 21.94
C LEU A 74 -22.37 1.11 22.08
N LEU A 75 -23.59 1.59 21.77
CA LEU A 75 -24.81 0.79 21.75
C LEU A 75 -24.81 -0.23 20.59
N ALA A 76 -24.15 0.08 19.49
CA ALA A 76 -23.98 -0.84 18.36
C ALA A 76 -22.91 -1.92 18.61
N ARG A 77 -21.99 -1.71 19.54
CA ARG A 77 -20.86 -2.61 19.81
C ARG A 77 -21.26 -4.06 20.12
N PRO A 78 -22.32 -4.36 20.92
CA PRO A 78 -22.78 -5.73 21.13
C PRO A 78 -23.31 -6.38 19.85
N LEU A 79 -23.67 -5.58 18.83
CA LEU A 79 -24.19 -6.04 17.55
C LEU A 79 -23.07 -6.46 16.57
N GLY A 80 -21.78 -6.29 16.96
CA GLY A 80 -20.60 -6.71 16.23
C GLY A 80 -20.05 -5.69 15.24
N PHE A 81 -18.95 -6.07 14.61
CA PHE A 81 -18.12 -5.24 13.74
C PHE A 81 -18.88 -4.54 12.60
N ILE A 82 -19.65 -5.30 11.82
CA ILE A 82 -20.39 -4.74 10.67
C ILE A 82 -21.52 -3.82 11.11
N ALA A 83 -22.20 -4.15 12.20
CA ALA A 83 -23.22 -3.26 12.73
C ALA A 83 -22.60 -1.92 13.12
N VAL A 84 -21.44 -1.93 13.77
CA VAL A 84 -20.69 -0.72 14.09
C VAL A 84 -20.26 0.03 12.81
N PHE A 85 -19.86 -0.71 11.77
CA PHE A 85 -19.46 -0.13 10.48
C PHE A 85 -20.65 0.54 9.77
N ILE A 86 -21.77 -0.17 9.59
CA ILE A 86 -22.96 0.36 8.92
C ILE A 86 -23.59 1.50 9.73
N ILE A 87 -23.70 1.33 11.04
CA ILE A 87 -24.23 2.37 11.93
C ILE A 87 -23.29 3.58 11.92
N GLY A 88 -21.97 3.35 11.92
CA GLY A 88 -20.97 4.41 11.78
C GLY A 88 -21.13 5.26 10.52
N PHE A 89 -21.60 4.66 9.43
CA PHE A 89 -21.94 5.37 8.19
C PHE A 89 -23.26 6.14 8.32
N LEU A 90 -24.30 5.47 8.83
CA LEU A 90 -25.63 6.07 9.01
C LEU A 90 -25.64 7.22 10.04
N VAL A 91 -24.77 7.17 11.03
CA VAL A 91 -24.64 8.23 12.06
C VAL A 91 -24.23 9.55 11.44
N ASN A 92 -23.50 9.58 10.34
CA ASN A 92 -23.19 10.84 9.66
C ASN A 92 -24.44 11.54 9.12
N GLY A 93 -25.35 10.78 8.51
CA GLY A 93 -26.64 11.31 8.07
C GLY A 93 -27.54 11.73 9.26
N ALA A 94 -27.57 10.90 10.31
CA ALA A 94 -28.30 11.24 11.54
C ALA A 94 -27.76 12.55 12.18
N ALA A 95 -26.44 12.74 12.22
CA ALA A 95 -25.84 13.94 12.76
C ALA A 95 -26.23 15.19 11.95
N LEU A 96 -26.32 15.10 10.61
CA LEU A 96 -26.82 16.19 9.78
C LEU A 96 -28.29 16.51 10.09
N LEU A 97 -29.16 15.49 10.24
CA LEU A 97 -30.56 15.71 10.60
C LEU A 97 -30.74 16.31 12.00
N ILE A 98 -29.97 15.83 12.97
CA ILE A 98 -29.99 16.39 14.33
C ILE A 98 -29.50 17.85 14.31
N THR A 99 -28.46 18.13 13.52
CA THR A 99 -27.97 19.52 13.36
C THR A 99 -29.04 20.39 12.71
N SER A 100 -29.73 19.91 11.69
CA SER A 100 -30.87 20.60 11.05
C SER A 100 -32.03 20.85 12.04
N PHE A 101 -32.34 19.87 12.88
CA PHE A 101 -33.37 20.02 13.91
C PHE A 101 -32.99 21.09 14.97
N LEU A 102 -31.72 21.12 15.37
CA LEU A 102 -31.22 22.04 16.40
C LEU A 102 -30.92 23.47 15.87
N LEU A 103 -30.66 23.57 14.58
CA LEU A 103 -30.31 24.86 13.94
C LEU A 103 -31.33 25.19 12.82
N PRO A 104 -32.40 26.01 13.09
CA PRO A 104 -33.44 26.26 12.11
C PRO A 104 -32.97 26.97 10.81
N THR A 105 -31.75 27.48 10.78
CA THR A 105 -31.15 28.11 9.60
C THR A 105 -30.50 27.10 8.65
N PHE A 106 -30.40 25.84 9.05
CA PHE A 106 -29.80 24.75 8.29
C PHE A 106 -30.85 23.66 8.06
N GLU A 107 -31.25 23.46 6.82
CA GLU A 107 -32.32 22.55 6.45
C GLU A 107 -31.79 21.32 5.67
N VAL A 108 -32.27 20.13 6.06
CA VAL A 108 -32.00 18.85 5.39
C VAL A 108 -33.34 18.18 5.08
N SER A 109 -33.64 17.95 3.80
CA SER A 109 -34.94 17.53 3.29
C SER A 109 -35.36 16.08 3.62
N GLY A 110 -34.70 15.42 4.60
CA GLY A 110 -35.02 14.07 5.07
C GLY A 110 -33.84 13.10 5.00
N TRP A 111 -34.11 11.81 5.33
CA TRP A 111 -33.07 10.79 5.47
C TRP A 111 -32.23 10.56 4.21
N ILE A 112 -32.88 10.48 3.04
CA ILE A 112 -32.13 10.26 1.78
C ILE A 112 -31.21 11.46 1.52
N SER A 113 -31.73 12.68 1.73
CA SER A 113 -30.95 13.91 1.58
C SER A 113 -29.82 14.01 2.61
N ALA A 114 -30.01 13.51 3.81
CA ALA A 114 -28.97 13.44 4.82
C ALA A 114 -27.84 12.49 4.42
N ILE A 115 -28.16 11.31 3.87
CA ILE A 115 -27.15 10.33 3.41
C ILE A 115 -26.42 10.86 2.17
N VAL A 116 -27.15 11.27 1.12
CA VAL A 116 -26.55 11.78 -0.12
C VAL A 116 -25.77 13.07 0.14
N GLY A 117 -26.35 14.02 0.86
CA GLY A 117 -25.68 15.26 1.22
C GLY A 117 -24.47 15.05 2.13
N GLY A 118 -24.53 14.05 3.02
CA GLY A 118 -23.39 13.62 3.83
C GLY A 118 -22.24 13.06 2.98
N LEU A 119 -22.56 12.31 1.93
CA LEU A 119 -21.56 11.82 0.98
C LEU A 119 -20.94 12.96 0.16
N VAL A 120 -21.76 13.87 -0.36
CA VAL A 120 -21.30 15.06 -1.10
C VAL A 120 -20.43 15.95 -0.21
N PHE A 121 -20.88 16.22 1.02
CA PHE A 121 -20.10 16.96 2.01
C PHE A 121 -18.75 16.31 2.28
N ALA A 122 -18.74 15.01 2.50
CA ALA A 122 -17.52 14.29 2.76
C ALA A 122 -16.60 14.25 1.54
N ALA A 123 -17.11 14.13 0.32
CA ALA A 123 -16.32 14.18 -0.91
C ALA A 123 -15.61 15.52 -1.07
N ILE A 124 -16.34 16.60 -0.87
CA ILE A 124 -15.80 17.96 -0.90
C ILE A 124 -14.77 18.15 0.22
N ASN A 125 -15.11 17.69 1.43
CA ASN A 125 -14.23 17.82 2.60
C ASN A 125 -12.92 17.04 2.40
N VAL A 126 -12.97 15.81 1.90
CA VAL A 126 -11.78 15.02 1.57
C VAL A 126 -10.91 15.71 0.52
N PHE A 127 -11.54 16.29 -0.49
CA PHE A 127 -10.81 17.05 -1.52
C PHE A 127 -10.13 18.30 -0.92
N LEU A 128 -10.84 19.10 -0.15
CA LEU A 128 -10.31 20.31 0.46
C LEU A 128 -9.28 20.04 1.57
N THR A 129 -9.50 19.02 2.41
CA THR A 129 -8.51 18.59 3.42
C THR A 129 -7.27 17.97 2.79
N GLY A 130 -7.41 17.25 1.66
CA GLY A 130 -6.30 16.75 0.86
C GLY A 130 -5.44 17.89 0.29
N ILE A 131 -6.08 18.97 -0.19
CA ILE A 131 -5.39 20.17 -0.67
C ILE A 131 -4.73 20.95 0.49
N ALA A 132 -5.44 21.10 1.61
CA ALA A 132 -4.93 21.81 2.78
C ALA A 132 -3.88 21.02 3.58
N GLU A 133 -3.54 19.78 3.16
CA GLU A 133 -2.71 18.83 3.92
C GLU A 133 -3.11 18.74 5.41
N ALA A 134 -4.36 19.10 5.71
CA ALA A 134 -4.93 19.03 7.05
C ALA A 134 -5.20 17.56 7.41
N ASN A 135 -4.13 16.85 7.74
CA ASN A 135 -4.22 15.44 8.13
C ASN A 135 -5.03 15.29 9.42
N ASP A 136 -5.85 14.23 9.48
CA ASP A 136 -6.64 13.81 10.66
C ASP A 136 -5.81 13.62 11.95
N ASP A 137 -4.48 13.52 11.84
CA ASP A 137 -3.55 13.19 12.94
C ASP A 137 -3.59 14.16 14.14
N GLY A 138 -4.19 15.30 13.98
CA GLY A 138 -4.37 16.32 15.04
C GLY A 138 -5.82 16.63 15.38
N SER A 139 -6.78 15.86 14.84
CA SER A 139 -8.19 16.10 15.12
C SER A 139 -8.52 15.78 16.58
N PHE A 140 -9.57 16.41 17.11
CA PHE A 140 -10.07 16.12 18.46
C PHE A 140 -10.46 14.65 18.60
N TYR A 141 -11.07 14.06 17.55
CA TYR A 141 -11.45 12.64 17.51
C TYR A 141 -10.25 11.74 17.65
N GLN A 142 -9.15 12.04 16.97
CA GLN A 142 -7.91 11.29 17.08
C GLN A 142 -7.35 11.32 18.51
N GLY A 143 -7.40 12.47 19.17
CA GLY A 143 -6.99 12.60 20.57
C GLY A 143 -7.86 11.79 21.56
N VAL A 144 -9.15 11.57 21.24
CA VAL A 144 -10.03 10.68 22.03
C VAL A 144 -9.66 9.21 21.76
N ILE A 145 -9.48 8.84 20.50
CA ILE A 145 -9.08 7.49 20.07
C ILE A 145 -7.77 7.08 20.74
N GLU A 146 -6.76 7.96 20.70
CA GLU A 146 -5.46 7.73 21.33
C GLU A 146 -5.56 7.50 22.84
N ARG A 147 -6.37 8.30 23.54
CA ARG A 147 -6.59 8.13 24.98
C ARG A 147 -7.28 6.81 25.30
N LEU A 148 -8.23 6.38 24.48
CA LEU A 148 -8.90 5.09 24.65
C LEU A 148 -7.96 3.92 24.31
N ALA A 149 -7.15 4.05 23.25
CA ALA A 149 -6.16 3.06 22.87
C ALA A 149 -5.12 2.82 24.00
N ARG A 150 -4.60 3.90 24.60
CA ARG A 150 -3.63 3.82 25.72
C ARG A 150 -4.18 3.11 26.97
N ARG A 151 -5.51 3.00 27.15
CA ARG A 151 -6.09 2.23 28.26
C ARG A 151 -5.88 0.72 28.13
N ARG A 152 -5.48 0.27 26.95
CA ARG A 152 -5.22 -1.15 26.62
C ARG A 152 -3.83 -1.31 26.02
N SER A 153 -2.84 -0.75 26.69
CA SER A 153 -1.44 -0.92 26.35
C SER A 153 -1.04 -2.39 26.46
N PHE A 154 -0.07 -2.79 25.64
CA PHE A 154 0.58 -4.08 25.79
C PHE A 154 1.25 -4.14 27.17
N THR A 155 1.29 -5.33 27.76
CA THR A 155 1.98 -5.56 29.03
C THR A 155 3.49 -5.53 28.80
N ASN A 156 4.24 -5.06 29.82
CA ASN A 156 5.71 -5.02 29.78
C ASN A 156 6.31 -4.06 28.73
N ILE A 157 5.81 -2.83 28.64
CA ILE A 157 6.46 -1.78 27.85
C ILE A 157 7.75 -1.38 28.55
N ASP A 158 8.87 -1.80 28.00
CA ASP A 158 10.20 -1.34 28.41
C ASP A 158 10.66 -0.22 27.48
N PRO A 159 10.85 1.02 28.00
CA PRO A 159 11.32 2.14 27.18
C PRO A 159 12.74 1.97 26.66
N GLN A 160 13.53 1.05 27.24
CA GLN A 160 14.91 0.79 26.82
C GLN A 160 15.02 -0.34 25.80
N THR A 161 13.94 -1.09 25.59
CA THR A 161 13.91 -2.16 24.60
C THR A 161 13.32 -1.65 23.27
N ARG A 162 14.04 -1.92 22.20
CA ARG A 162 13.65 -1.59 20.83
C ARG A 162 12.39 -2.34 20.42
N GLY A 163 11.42 -1.60 19.85
CA GLY A 163 10.29 -2.19 19.14
C GLY A 163 10.51 -2.16 17.64
N LEU A 164 9.85 -3.06 16.90
CA LEU A 164 9.89 -3.08 15.44
C LEU A 164 8.51 -2.80 14.87
N VAL A 165 8.47 -1.94 13.85
CA VAL A 165 7.30 -1.77 12.96
C VAL A 165 7.73 -2.21 11.57
N LEU A 166 7.25 -3.37 11.15
CA LEU A 166 7.54 -3.99 9.88
C LEU A 166 6.39 -3.71 8.92
N MET A 167 6.65 -2.98 7.84
CA MET A 167 5.66 -2.63 6.81
C MET A 167 6.05 -3.30 5.50
N GLU A 168 5.34 -4.36 5.16
CA GLU A 168 5.53 -5.08 3.91
C GLU A 168 4.74 -4.42 2.78
N ILE A 169 5.42 -4.15 1.69
CA ILE A 169 4.82 -3.81 0.40
C ILE A 169 4.94 -5.05 -0.47
N ASP A 170 3.86 -5.80 -0.53
CA ASP A 170 3.76 -7.08 -1.24
C ASP A 170 4.18 -6.94 -2.71
N GLY A 171 5.03 -7.86 -3.17
CA GLY A 171 5.43 -7.98 -4.57
C GLY A 171 6.33 -6.86 -5.13
N LEU A 172 6.82 -5.94 -4.30
CA LEU A 172 7.66 -4.82 -4.75
C LEU A 172 9.13 -5.21 -4.83
N SER A 173 9.70 -5.27 -6.03
CA SER A 173 11.13 -5.57 -6.18
C SER A 173 12.03 -4.42 -5.72
N TYR A 174 13.26 -4.77 -5.33
CA TYR A 174 14.33 -3.82 -5.04
C TYR A 174 14.55 -2.80 -6.17
N HIS A 175 14.53 -3.25 -7.42
CA HIS A 175 14.75 -2.41 -8.59
C HIS A 175 13.58 -1.47 -8.85
N HIS A 176 12.33 -1.93 -8.66
CA HIS A 176 11.16 -1.07 -8.75
C HIS A 176 11.17 0.02 -7.68
N LEU A 177 11.53 -0.33 -6.44
CA LEU A 177 11.66 0.67 -5.37
C LEU A 177 12.76 1.69 -5.68
N LYS A 178 13.93 1.26 -6.17
CA LYS A 178 14.99 2.18 -6.62
C LYS A 178 14.50 3.13 -7.70
N LYS A 179 13.73 2.62 -8.67
CA LYS A 179 13.12 3.45 -9.73
C LYS A 179 12.12 4.44 -9.12
N ALA A 180 11.27 4.00 -8.21
CA ALA A 180 10.30 4.88 -7.54
C ALA A 180 10.98 6.01 -6.76
N LEU A 181 12.07 5.71 -6.06
CA LEU A 181 12.91 6.73 -5.39
C LEU A 181 13.56 7.68 -6.40
N ALA A 182 14.17 7.16 -7.46
CA ALA A 182 14.78 7.98 -8.50
C ALA A 182 13.79 8.91 -9.20
N ASP A 183 12.54 8.49 -9.34
CA ASP A 183 11.45 9.30 -9.92
C ASP A 183 10.79 10.24 -8.89
N GLY A 184 11.26 10.27 -7.63
CA GLY A 184 10.72 11.09 -6.54
C GLY A 184 9.28 10.73 -6.15
N LEU A 185 8.88 9.46 -6.30
CA LEU A 185 7.54 9.00 -5.98
C LEU A 185 7.35 8.69 -4.49
N MET A 186 8.48 8.53 -3.77
CA MET A 186 8.49 8.18 -2.35
C MET A 186 9.33 9.16 -1.52
N PRO A 187 8.95 10.44 -1.48
CA PRO A 187 9.72 11.49 -0.81
C PRO A 187 9.88 11.28 0.70
N SER A 188 9.00 10.50 1.34
CA SER A 188 9.14 10.19 2.77
C SER A 188 10.27 9.20 3.02
N LEU A 189 10.48 8.23 2.13
CA LEU A 189 11.63 7.33 2.21
C LEU A 189 12.94 8.08 1.93
N GLU A 190 12.95 8.97 0.92
CA GLU A 190 14.11 9.84 0.66
C GLU A 190 14.43 10.70 1.89
N TYR A 191 13.41 11.26 2.56
CA TYR A 191 13.61 12.00 3.80
C TYR A 191 14.27 11.14 4.89
N LEU A 192 13.84 9.88 5.06
CA LEU A 192 14.42 8.96 6.05
C LEU A 192 15.89 8.63 5.70
N MET A 193 16.20 8.45 4.42
CA MET A 193 17.59 8.26 3.98
C MET A 193 18.45 9.48 4.25
N ASP A 194 17.96 10.67 3.87
CA ASP A 194 18.70 11.92 3.95
C ASP A 194 18.88 12.44 5.38
N ASN A 195 17.95 12.15 6.29
CA ASN A 195 17.90 12.85 7.58
C ASN A 195 17.89 11.93 8.81
N GLU A 196 17.56 10.64 8.63
CA GLU A 196 17.34 9.71 9.75
C GLU A 196 18.26 8.48 9.68
N GLY A 197 19.24 8.50 8.75
CA GLY A 197 20.23 7.43 8.60
C GLY A 197 19.63 6.08 8.18
N TYR A 198 18.68 6.10 7.26
CA TYR A 198 18.13 4.89 6.65
C TYR A 198 18.87 4.53 5.38
N VAL A 199 18.89 3.24 5.08
CA VAL A 199 19.51 2.68 3.87
C VAL A 199 18.59 1.65 3.23
N LEU A 200 18.78 1.42 1.94
CA LEU A 200 18.08 0.40 1.16
C LEU A 200 19.02 -0.75 0.85
N SER A 201 18.71 -1.95 1.33
CA SER A 201 19.48 -3.17 1.08
C SER A 201 18.70 -4.14 0.21
N HIS A 202 19.39 -4.77 -0.73
CA HIS A 202 18.89 -5.87 -1.54
C HIS A 202 18.93 -7.17 -0.75
N VAL A 203 17.88 -7.97 -0.83
CA VAL A 203 17.80 -9.32 -0.25
C VAL A 203 17.20 -10.29 -1.27
N ASP A 204 17.69 -11.53 -1.29
CA ASP A 204 17.16 -12.60 -2.13
C ASP A 204 16.18 -13.44 -1.30
N CYS A 205 14.89 -13.43 -1.65
CA CYS A 205 13.87 -14.17 -0.94
C CYS A 205 13.86 -15.67 -1.31
N GLY A 206 14.59 -16.07 -2.34
CA GLY A 206 14.63 -17.44 -2.84
C GLY A 206 13.37 -17.88 -3.56
N ILE A 207 13.23 -19.18 -3.72
CA ILE A 207 12.02 -19.81 -4.27
C ILE A 207 11.41 -20.80 -3.28
N PRO A 208 10.06 -20.97 -3.30
CA PRO A 208 9.12 -20.22 -4.12
C PRO A 208 9.05 -18.75 -3.68
N SER A 209 9.16 -17.84 -4.62
CA SER A 209 8.96 -16.39 -4.38
C SER A 209 7.45 -16.07 -4.32
N GLN A 210 6.80 -16.63 -3.30
CA GLN A 210 5.36 -16.57 -3.07
C GLN A 210 5.09 -16.04 -1.67
N THR A 211 4.04 -15.24 -1.51
CA THR A 211 3.69 -14.59 -0.23
C THR A 211 3.64 -15.58 0.93
N SER A 212 3.03 -16.75 0.75
CA SER A 212 2.94 -17.77 1.82
C SER A 212 4.30 -18.32 2.27
N ALA A 213 5.15 -18.68 1.31
CA ALA A 213 6.49 -19.19 1.59
C ALA A 213 7.41 -18.11 2.16
N CYS A 214 7.30 -16.89 1.59
CA CYS A 214 8.11 -15.77 2.04
C CYS A 214 7.70 -15.30 3.43
N GLN A 215 6.41 -15.16 3.72
CA GLN A 215 5.93 -14.81 5.06
C GLN A 215 6.27 -15.89 6.10
N ALA A 216 6.14 -17.19 5.75
CA ALA A 216 6.58 -18.26 6.66
C ALA A 216 8.07 -18.11 7.00
N GLY A 217 8.91 -17.85 5.99
CA GLY A 217 10.34 -17.59 6.18
C GLY A 217 10.61 -16.38 7.05
N ILE A 218 10.06 -15.22 6.71
CA ILE A 218 10.29 -13.95 7.42
C ILE A 218 9.74 -14.00 8.85
N MET A 219 8.61 -14.67 9.08
CA MET A 219 7.90 -14.65 10.36
C MET A 219 8.36 -15.71 11.34
N PHE A 220 8.79 -16.88 10.84
CA PHE A 220 9.15 -18.04 11.68
C PHE A 220 10.60 -18.51 11.51
N GLY A 221 11.31 -18.02 10.49
CA GLY A 221 12.65 -18.51 10.12
C GLY A 221 12.62 -19.88 9.44
N ASP A 222 11.44 -20.33 9.02
CA ASP A 222 11.25 -21.60 8.34
C ASP A 222 10.10 -21.51 7.34
N ASN A 223 10.33 -22.01 6.13
CA ASN A 223 9.33 -22.16 5.09
C ASN A 223 9.48 -23.50 4.36
N THR A 224 9.99 -24.49 5.08
CA THR A 224 10.18 -25.84 4.57
C THR A 224 8.83 -26.45 4.20
N ASP A 225 8.80 -27.15 3.06
CA ASP A 225 7.63 -27.86 2.58
C ASP A 225 6.41 -26.99 2.20
N ILE A 226 6.71 -25.77 1.71
CA ILE A 226 5.80 -24.95 0.89
C ILE A 226 6.39 -24.88 -0.52
N PRO A 227 6.10 -25.84 -1.42
CA PRO A 227 6.79 -25.93 -2.73
C PRO A 227 6.24 -24.93 -3.77
N ALA A 228 5.07 -24.37 -3.54
CA ALA A 228 4.40 -23.36 -4.36
C ALA A 228 3.23 -22.75 -3.59
N PHE A 229 2.48 -21.81 -4.21
CA PHE A 229 1.24 -21.30 -3.61
C PHE A 229 0.14 -22.39 -3.53
N ARG A 230 0.15 -23.32 -4.51
CA ARG A 230 -0.72 -24.49 -4.57
C ARG A 230 0.12 -25.72 -4.79
N TRP A 231 -0.15 -26.75 -4.01
CA TRP A 231 0.52 -28.06 -4.18
C TRP A 231 -0.37 -29.21 -3.73
N TYR A 232 -0.04 -30.41 -4.17
CA TYR A 232 -0.78 -31.62 -3.87
C TYR A 232 0.00 -32.53 -2.93
N ASP A 233 -0.61 -32.91 -1.83
CA ASP A 233 -0.12 -33.92 -0.90
C ASP A 233 -0.68 -35.27 -1.33
N LYS A 234 0.16 -36.12 -1.93
CA LYS A 234 -0.22 -37.45 -2.42
C LYS A 234 -0.63 -38.40 -1.29
N ASP A 235 -0.03 -38.27 -0.11
CA ASP A 235 -0.31 -39.12 1.03
C ASP A 235 -1.70 -38.84 1.61
N LYS A 236 -2.03 -37.58 1.76
CA LYS A 236 -3.34 -37.13 2.26
C LYS A 236 -4.38 -37.02 1.16
N ARG A 237 -4.00 -37.08 -0.10
CA ARG A 237 -4.83 -36.78 -1.28
C ARG A 237 -5.52 -35.40 -1.16
N LYS A 238 -4.76 -34.41 -0.67
CA LYS A 238 -5.24 -33.08 -0.40
C LYS A 238 -4.52 -32.05 -1.28
N LEU A 239 -5.33 -31.22 -1.96
CA LEU A 239 -4.82 -29.99 -2.54
C LEU A 239 -4.69 -28.94 -1.43
N TYR A 240 -3.48 -28.44 -1.23
CA TYR A 240 -3.21 -27.28 -0.41
C TYR A 240 -3.29 -26.01 -1.28
N VAL A 241 -4.03 -25.02 -0.78
CA VAL A 241 -4.07 -23.67 -1.30
C VAL A 241 -3.68 -22.75 -0.15
N SER A 242 -2.56 -22.06 -0.25
CA SER A 242 -1.94 -21.34 0.88
C SER A 242 -2.90 -20.40 1.60
N GLY A 243 -3.78 -19.70 0.85
CA GLY A 243 -4.77 -18.80 1.45
C GLY A 243 -5.84 -19.54 2.26
N ASN A 244 -6.38 -20.65 1.73
CA ASN A 244 -7.44 -21.41 2.37
C ASN A 244 -6.93 -22.26 3.53
N ASP A 245 -5.68 -22.73 3.44
CA ASP A 245 -5.03 -23.58 4.44
C ASP A 245 -4.11 -22.80 5.39
N ALA A 246 -4.22 -21.46 5.41
CA ALA A 246 -3.33 -20.57 6.18
C ALA A 246 -3.25 -20.92 7.67
N THR A 247 -4.35 -21.34 8.29
CA THR A 247 -4.37 -21.80 9.70
C THR A 247 -3.55 -23.05 9.91
N GLU A 248 -3.68 -24.07 9.01
CA GLU A 248 -2.88 -25.29 9.10
C GLU A 248 -1.40 -24.99 8.85
N LEU A 249 -1.11 -24.14 7.85
CA LEU A 249 0.27 -23.73 7.55
C LEU A 249 0.88 -22.99 8.73
N ASN A 250 0.18 -22.04 9.32
CA ASN A 250 0.65 -21.33 10.50
C ASN A 250 0.98 -22.30 11.65
N GLY A 251 0.12 -23.30 11.87
CA GLY A 251 0.31 -24.32 12.90
C GLY A 251 1.54 -25.20 12.69
N ARG A 252 2.06 -25.34 11.44
CA ARG A 252 3.29 -26.09 11.17
C ARG A 252 4.54 -25.41 11.73
N TYR A 253 4.57 -24.06 11.71
CA TYR A 253 5.75 -23.27 12.04
C TYR A 253 5.66 -22.60 13.41
N ALA A 254 4.44 -22.41 13.95
CA ALA A 254 4.20 -21.79 15.24
C ALA A 254 4.85 -22.60 16.38
N ASN A 255 5.81 -21.97 17.07
CA ASN A 255 6.58 -22.60 18.14
C ASN A 255 6.84 -21.66 19.33
N GLY A 256 6.19 -20.49 19.34
CA GLY A 256 6.36 -19.45 20.36
C GLY A 256 7.58 -18.55 20.18
N ASN A 257 8.41 -18.81 19.14
CA ASN A 257 9.62 -18.01 18.85
C ASN A 257 9.48 -17.14 17.59
N GLY A 258 8.28 -17.06 17.00
CA GLY A 258 8.02 -16.23 15.83
C GLY A 258 8.40 -14.76 16.03
N LEU A 259 8.60 -14.06 14.94
CA LEU A 259 9.08 -12.67 14.94
C LEU A 259 8.11 -11.73 15.66
N MET A 260 6.79 -12.00 15.60
CA MET A 260 5.75 -11.18 16.22
C MET A 260 5.37 -11.61 17.64
N ARG A 261 6.10 -12.53 18.26
CA ARG A 261 5.81 -12.95 19.65
C ARG A 261 5.62 -11.77 20.60
N GLY A 262 4.53 -11.75 21.34
CA GLY A 262 4.13 -10.64 22.21
C GLY A 262 3.58 -9.41 21.49
N GLY A 263 3.50 -9.42 20.18
CA GLY A 263 3.16 -8.28 19.34
C GLY A 263 1.89 -8.47 18.50
N SER A 264 1.88 -7.89 17.32
CA SER A 264 0.69 -7.78 16.46
C SER A 264 0.98 -8.15 15.00
N SER A 265 0.10 -8.95 14.41
CA SER A 265 0.06 -9.30 12.99
C SER A 265 -1.18 -8.68 12.34
N ILE A 266 -0.99 -7.90 11.29
CA ILE A 266 -2.07 -7.11 10.67
C ILE A 266 -2.08 -7.35 9.15
N ASN A 267 -3.19 -7.88 8.64
CA ASN A 267 -3.40 -8.09 7.20
C ASN A 267 -2.35 -9.00 6.55
N ASN A 268 -1.96 -10.05 7.28
CA ASN A 268 -0.97 -11.02 6.83
C ASN A 268 -1.65 -12.37 6.48
N MET A 269 -0.92 -13.24 5.83
CA MET A 269 -1.35 -14.61 5.64
C MET A 269 -1.13 -15.43 6.92
N LEU A 270 0.02 -15.29 7.56
CA LEU A 270 0.43 -15.98 8.78
C LEU A 270 0.54 -15.00 9.95
N ASN A 271 0.58 -15.52 11.18
CA ASN A 271 0.57 -14.66 12.38
C ASN A 271 1.92 -14.47 13.06
N GLY A 272 2.93 -15.31 12.78
CA GLY A 272 4.27 -15.17 13.34
C GLY A 272 4.33 -15.23 14.87
N ASP A 273 3.47 -16.03 15.52
CA ASP A 273 3.29 -16.14 16.97
C ASP A 273 2.84 -14.81 17.64
N ALA A 274 2.10 -13.96 16.92
CA ALA A 274 1.57 -12.72 17.47
C ALA A 274 0.51 -12.97 18.55
N ASP A 275 0.53 -12.18 19.62
CA ASP A 275 -0.51 -12.18 20.65
C ASP A 275 -1.84 -11.58 20.14
N LYS A 276 -1.76 -10.84 19.04
CA LYS A 276 -2.91 -10.17 18.43
C LYS A 276 -2.83 -10.30 16.91
N SER A 277 -3.88 -10.86 16.31
CA SER A 277 -4.03 -10.98 14.85
C SER A 277 -5.29 -10.28 14.36
N LEU A 278 -5.15 -9.40 13.37
CA LEU A 278 -6.25 -8.64 12.77
C LEU A 278 -6.16 -8.72 11.24
N LEU A 279 -7.25 -9.06 10.59
CA LEU A 279 -7.29 -9.25 9.14
C LEU A 279 -6.25 -10.28 8.64
N THR A 280 -5.75 -11.13 9.53
CA THR A 280 -4.76 -12.16 9.25
C THR A 280 -5.48 -13.47 9.01
N LEU A 281 -5.18 -14.15 7.90
CA LEU A 281 -5.89 -15.39 7.50
C LEU A 281 -5.72 -16.49 8.54
N ALA A 282 -4.49 -16.74 8.95
CA ALA A 282 -4.21 -17.64 10.06
C ALA A 282 -4.73 -17.03 11.37
N GLY A 283 -5.69 -17.64 12.00
CA GLY A 283 -6.33 -17.17 13.23
C GLY A 283 -7.64 -16.39 12.99
N MET A 284 -8.03 -16.19 11.76
CA MET A 284 -9.30 -15.53 11.46
C MET A 284 -10.50 -16.32 11.98
N PHE A 285 -10.41 -17.64 11.93
CA PHE A 285 -11.47 -18.55 12.33
C PHE A 285 -11.33 -19.07 13.77
N ASP A 286 -10.16 -18.97 14.39
CA ASP A 286 -9.78 -19.69 15.60
C ASP A 286 -9.81 -18.85 16.91
N GLY A 287 -10.23 -17.59 16.85
CA GLY A 287 -10.24 -16.73 18.05
C GLY A 287 -11.28 -17.11 19.09
N ASP A 288 -10.90 -17.12 20.37
CA ASP A 288 -11.84 -17.23 21.49
C ASP A 288 -12.75 -15.98 21.59
N ALA A 289 -13.74 -16.02 22.50
CA ALA A 289 -14.69 -14.92 22.68
C ALA A 289 -14.01 -13.59 23.07
N GLU A 290 -12.88 -13.66 23.76
CA GLU A 290 -12.12 -12.48 24.19
C GLU A 290 -11.34 -11.84 23.03
N GLU A 291 -10.77 -12.65 22.16
CA GLU A 291 -10.08 -12.17 20.95
C GLU A 291 -11.08 -11.55 19.96
N LYS A 292 -12.22 -12.18 19.73
CA LYS A 292 -13.33 -11.61 18.93
C LYS A 292 -13.78 -10.26 19.48
N LYS A 293 -13.87 -10.14 20.81
CA LYS A 293 -14.19 -8.88 21.49
C LYS A 293 -13.10 -7.82 21.29
N ARG A 294 -11.81 -8.17 21.37
CA ARG A 294 -10.69 -7.25 21.11
C ARG A 294 -10.71 -6.72 19.67
N ARG A 295 -10.94 -7.59 18.69
CA ARG A 295 -11.09 -7.20 17.27
C ARG A 295 -12.22 -6.19 17.07
N ALA A 296 -13.40 -6.46 17.65
CA ALA A 296 -14.54 -5.55 17.59
C ALA A 296 -14.26 -4.18 18.22
N GLU A 297 -13.45 -4.14 19.30
CA GLU A 297 -13.05 -2.88 19.92
C GLU A 297 -12.11 -2.04 19.06
N ASP A 298 -11.18 -2.66 18.36
CA ASP A 298 -10.27 -1.93 17.49
C ASP A 298 -11.00 -1.23 16.36
N VAL A 299 -11.97 -1.93 15.78
CA VAL A 299 -12.81 -1.33 14.75
C VAL A 299 -13.74 -0.27 15.34
N TYR A 300 -14.28 -0.48 16.51
CA TYR A 300 -15.02 0.57 17.22
C TYR A 300 -14.17 1.84 17.33
N LEU A 301 -12.90 1.74 17.73
CA LEU A 301 -12.00 2.89 17.82
C LEU A 301 -11.80 3.59 16.47
N LEU A 302 -11.64 2.82 15.39
CA LEU A 302 -11.52 3.39 14.04
C LEU A 302 -12.80 4.13 13.63
N MET A 303 -13.97 3.56 13.97
CA MET A 303 -15.27 4.15 13.61
C MET A 303 -15.64 5.39 14.45
N LEU A 304 -14.93 5.66 15.54
CA LEU A 304 -15.10 6.92 16.29
C LEU A 304 -14.72 8.16 15.47
N ASN A 305 -13.82 8.02 14.49
CA ASN A 305 -13.53 9.10 13.56
C ASN A 305 -14.62 9.19 12.48
N PRO A 306 -15.43 10.27 12.43
CA PRO A 306 -16.52 10.40 11.48
C PRO A 306 -16.05 10.48 10.02
N TYR A 307 -14.83 10.95 9.80
CA TYR A 307 -14.27 11.14 8.46
C TYR A 307 -13.60 9.88 7.90
N PHE A 308 -13.15 8.97 8.77
CA PHE A 308 -12.40 7.79 8.36
C PHE A 308 -13.16 6.96 7.32
N LEU A 309 -14.34 6.47 7.68
CA LEU A 309 -15.13 5.59 6.83
C LEU A 309 -15.57 6.27 5.54
N THR A 310 -16.07 7.50 5.65
CA THR A 310 -16.57 8.23 4.49
C THR A 310 -15.45 8.57 3.51
N ARG A 311 -14.27 8.94 4.00
CA ARG A 311 -13.08 9.15 3.19
C ARG A 311 -12.66 7.88 2.48
N THR A 312 -12.60 6.75 3.19
CA THR A 312 -12.23 5.45 2.61
C THR A 312 -13.21 5.03 1.51
N ILE A 313 -14.52 5.20 1.70
CA ILE A 313 -15.53 4.91 0.67
C ILE A 313 -15.36 5.80 -0.56
N ILE A 314 -15.09 7.10 -0.37
CA ILE A 314 -14.85 8.02 -1.49
C ILE A 314 -13.61 7.61 -2.27
N PHE A 315 -12.51 7.31 -1.59
CA PHE A 315 -11.28 6.87 -2.26
C PHE A 315 -11.46 5.52 -2.94
N LEU A 316 -12.22 4.61 -2.36
CA LEU A 316 -12.59 3.34 -2.99
C LEU A 316 -13.32 3.59 -4.32
N PHE A 317 -14.34 4.45 -4.31
CA PHE A 317 -15.07 4.81 -5.53
C PHE A 317 -14.15 5.51 -6.56
N VAL A 318 -13.31 6.43 -6.12
CA VAL A 318 -12.32 7.11 -6.98
C VAL A 318 -11.36 6.11 -7.61
N ASP A 319 -10.94 5.08 -6.85
CA ASP A 319 -10.00 4.08 -7.37
C ASP A 319 -10.66 3.13 -8.36
N VAL A 320 -11.93 2.75 -8.13
CA VAL A 320 -12.74 2.02 -9.14
C VAL A 320 -12.82 2.80 -10.46
N VAL A 321 -13.16 4.10 -10.39
CA VAL A 321 -13.21 4.97 -11.58
C VAL A 321 -11.83 5.09 -12.23
N ARG A 322 -10.79 5.21 -11.42
CA ARG A 322 -9.39 5.25 -11.90
C ARG A 322 -9.03 3.98 -12.66
N GLU A 323 -9.38 2.80 -12.13
CA GLU A 323 -9.11 1.52 -12.79
C GLU A 323 -9.83 1.42 -14.13
N VAL A 324 -11.11 1.76 -14.17
CA VAL A 324 -11.88 1.79 -15.43
C VAL A 324 -11.23 2.71 -16.45
N TRP A 325 -10.78 3.89 -16.01
CA TRP A 325 -10.10 4.85 -16.89
C TRP A 325 -8.74 4.34 -17.38
N GLN A 326 -7.93 3.78 -16.48
CA GLN A 326 -6.61 3.23 -16.83
C GLN A 326 -6.73 2.04 -17.77
N GLY A 327 -7.66 1.10 -17.51
CA GLY A 327 -7.94 -0.01 -18.41
C GLY A 327 -8.43 0.43 -19.78
N TRP A 328 -9.26 1.48 -19.83
CA TRP A 328 -9.69 2.07 -21.09
C TRP A 328 -8.50 2.73 -21.85
N GLN A 329 -7.65 3.48 -21.16
CA GLN A 329 -6.44 4.08 -21.77
C GLN A 329 -5.49 3.02 -22.32
N GLN A 330 -5.25 1.94 -21.58
CA GLN A 330 -4.41 0.83 -22.00
C GLN A 330 -4.91 0.22 -23.31
N ARG A 331 -6.23 -0.04 -23.40
CA ARG A 331 -6.87 -0.53 -24.64
C ARG A 331 -6.76 0.47 -25.78
N ARG A 332 -7.04 1.74 -25.54
CA ARG A 332 -7.00 2.80 -26.57
C ARG A 332 -5.60 3.01 -27.16
N ARG A 333 -4.56 2.83 -26.31
CA ARG A 333 -3.15 2.98 -26.74
C ARG A 333 -2.55 1.69 -27.27
N ASP A 334 -3.34 0.63 -27.31
CA ASP A 334 -2.94 -0.73 -27.71
C ASP A 334 -1.66 -1.23 -27.02
N ILE A 335 -1.56 -0.98 -25.71
CA ILE A 335 -0.44 -1.43 -24.89
C ILE A 335 -0.56 -2.94 -24.70
N TYR A 336 0.52 -3.66 -24.95
CA TYR A 336 0.63 -5.11 -24.80
C TYR A 336 1.93 -5.46 -24.04
N PRO A 337 1.94 -6.53 -23.17
CA PRO A 337 0.84 -7.44 -22.87
C PRO A 337 -0.24 -6.78 -22.01
N ARG A 338 -1.47 -7.28 -22.09
CA ARG A 338 -2.59 -6.78 -21.28
C ARG A 338 -3.58 -7.88 -20.94
N LEU A 339 -4.22 -7.75 -19.79
CA LEU A 339 -5.37 -8.54 -19.37
C LEU A 339 -6.68 -7.74 -19.54
N ASN A 340 -7.80 -8.41 -19.38
CA ASN A 340 -9.10 -7.76 -19.35
C ASN A 340 -9.39 -7.19 -17.95
N ARG A 341 -8.77 -6.06 -17.60
CA ARG A 341 -8.87 -5.39 -16.32
C ARG A 341 -10.29 -4.92 -15.92
N LEU A 342 -11.27 -5.06 -16.78
CA LEU A 342 -12.67 -4.71 -16.47
C LEU A 342 -13.56 -5.95 -16.27
N ALA A 343 -13.01 -7.15 -16.45
CA ALA A 343 -13.70 -8.41 -16.23
C ALA A 343 -13.71 -8.81 -14.74
N HIS A 344 -14.58 -9.71 -14.37
CA HIS A 344 -14.61 -10.41 -13.07
C HIS A 344 -14.60 -9.51 -11.85
N GLY A 345 -15.13 -8.29 -11.95
CA GLY A 345 -15.18 -7.36 -10.81
C GLY A 345 -13.82 -6.77 -10.38
N TYR A 346 -12.76 -6.99 -11.13
CA TYR A 346 -11.40 -6.54 -10.80
C TYR A 346 -11.29 -5.08 -10.33
N PRO A 347 -12.00 -4.06 -10.91
CA PRO A 347 -11.93 -2.71 -10.38
C PRO A 347 -12.32 -2.57 -8.91
N PHE A 348 -13.21 -3.43 -8.41
CA PHE A 348 -13.59 -3.45 -7.00
C PHE A 348 -12.54 -4.17 -6.15
N VAL A 349 -12.00 -5.29 -6.62
CA VAL A 349 -10.91 -6.03 -5.96
C VAL A 349 -9.71 -5.10 -5.76
N ARG A 350 -9.28 -4.43 -6.81
CA ARG A 350 -8.22 -3.44 -6.74
C ARG A 350 -8.51 -2.35 -5.71
N ALA A 351 -9.70 -1.75 -5.74
CA ALA A 351 -10.04 -0.68 -4.79
C ALA A 351 -10.08 -1.17 -3.33
N ILE A 352 -10.51 -2.43 -3.11
CA ILE A 352 -10.47 -3.04 -1.78
C ILE A 352 -9.01 -3.19 -1.30
N THR A 353 -8.12 -3.73 -2.12
CA THR A 353 -6.72 -3.98 -1.75
C THR A 353 -5.91 -2.69 -1.62
N THR A 354 -6.02 -1.77 -2.58
CA THR A 354 -5.23 -0.53 -2.63
C THR A 354 -5.71 0.56 -1.67
N VAL A 355 -7.00 0.59 -1.31
CA VAL A 355 -7.59 1.65 -0.50
C VAL A 355 -8.10 1.12 0.84
N PHE A 356 -9.07 0.20 0.82
CA PHE A 356 -9.76 -0.22 2.03
C PHE A 356 -8.84 -0.97 3.00
N MET A 357 -8.16 -2.01 2.51
CA MET A 357 -7.24 -2.81 3.33
C MET A 357 -6.06 -1.96 3.82
N ARG A 358 -5.47 -1.14 2.95
CA ARG A 358 -4.39 -0.23 3.33
C ARG A 358 -4.82 0.73 4.45
N ASP A 359 -5.96 1.41 4.31
CA ASP A 359 -6.40 2.42 5.27
C ASP A 359 -6.72 1.81 6.63
N ILE A 360 -7.39 0.66 6.67
CA ILE A 360 -7.67 -0.06 7.92
C ILE A 360 -6.37 -0.55 8.55
N ALA A 361 -5.54 -1.26 7.80
CA ALA A 361 -4.29 -1.82 8.30
C ALA A 361 -3.36 -0.72 8.85
N ALA A 362 -3.23 0.41 8.16
CA ALA A 362 -2.42 1.53 8.63
C ALA A 362 -2.94 2.14 9.94
N ASN A 363 -4.25 2.28 10.10
CA ASN A 363 -4.82 2.81 11.35
C ASN A 363 -4.69 1.82 12.51
N LEU A 364 -4.84 0.51 12.24
CA LEU A 364 -4.58 -0.53 13.25
C LEU A 364 -3.12 -0.53 13.69
N THR A 365 -2.18 -0.40 12.76
CA THR A 365 -0.74 -0.23 13.04
C THR A 365 -0.50 0.97 13.94
N ILE A 366 -1.10 2.12 13.64
CA ILE A 366 -1.00 3.33 14.47
C ILE A 366 -1.53 3.10 15.90
N LEU A 367 -2.66 2.38 16.04
CA LEU A 367 -3.20 2.05 17.36
C LEU A 367 -2.24 1.17 18.16
N ASP A 368 -1.62 0.18 17.52
CA ASP A 368 -0.71 -0.75 18.17
C ASP A 368 0.65 -0.12 18.53
N ILE A 369 1.13 0.84 17.73
CA ILE A 369 2.26 1.70 18.09
C ILE A 369 1.94 2.50 19.37
N ILE A 370 0.76 3.13 19.43
CA ILE A 370 0.33 3.92 20.59
C ILE A 370 0.16 3.05 21.85
N ARG A 371 -0.20 1.78 21.68
CA ARG A 371 -0.32 0.78 22.74
C ARG A 371 1.01 0.19 23.19
N GLY A 372 2.08 0.37 22.39
CA GLY A 372 3.42 -0.10 22.70
C GLY A 372 3.68 -1.56 22.38
N ALA A 373 3.08 -2.12 21.34
CA ALA A 373 3.35 -3.49 20.89
C ALA A 373 4.85 -3.70 20.61
N PRO A 374 5.48 -4.80 21.05
CA PRO A 374 6.93 -4.99 20.87
C PRO A 374 7.32 -5.17 19.41
N THR A 375 6.49 -5.85 18.62
CA THR A 375 6.67 -6.02 17.17
C THR A 375 5.32 -5.89 16.49
N ILE A 376 5.26 -5.19 15.40
CA ILE A 376 4.07 -5.01 14.57
C ILE A 376 4.46 -5.35 13.14
N TYR A 377 3.75 -6.27 12.50
CA TYR A 377 3.94 -6.59 11.10
C TYR A 377 2.64 -6.33 10.34
N VAL A 378 2.73 -5.55 9.28
CA VAL A 378 1.59 -5.20 8.44
C VAL A 378 1.92 -5.37 6.97
N THR A 379 1.04 -6.04 6.21
CA THR A 379 1.17 -6.22 4.75
C THR A 379 0.21 -5.31 3.99
N TRP A 380 0.71 -4.70 2.92
CA TRP A 380 -0.07 -3.93 1.94
C TRP A 380 -0.05 -4.61 0.57
N PRO A 381 -1.15 -5.34 0.23
CA PRO A 381 -1.18 -6.18 -0.97
C PRO A 381 -1.47 -5.42 -2.27
N GLY A 382 -1.88 -4.16 -2.21
CA GLY A 382 -2.42 -3.46 -3.38
C GLY A 382 -1.41 -3.14 -4.48
N TYR A 383 -0.08 -3.11 -4.20
CA TYR A 383 0.91 -2.95 -5.26
C TYR A 383 1.02 -4.22 -6.09
N ASP A 384 1.12 -5.36 -5.43
CA ASP A 384 1.18 -6.68 -6.06
C ASP A 384 -0.03 -6.93 -6.97
N GLU A 385 -1.23 -6.70 -6.44
CA GLU A 385 -2.50 -6.83 -7.18
C GLU A 385 -2.53 -5.97 -8.46
N VAL A 386 -2.10 -4.71 -8.36
CA VAL A 386 -2.07 -3.82 -9.53
C VAL A 386 -0.99 -4.24 -10.52
N ALA A 387 0.17 -4.68 -10.03
CA ALA A 387 1.28 -5.10 -10.88
C ALA A 387 0.95 -6.39 -11.64
N HIS A 388 0.24 -7.35 -11.04
CA HIS A 388 -0.26 -8.55 -11.72
C HIS A 388 -1.08 -8.24 -12.96
N HIS A 389 -1.93 -7.22 -12.91
CA HIS A 389 -2.88 -6.90 -13.97
C HIS A 389 -2.39 -5.82 -14.94
N SER A 390 -1.54 -4.91 -14.49
CA SER A 390 -1.04 -3.79 -15.30
C SER A 390 0.40 -3.97 -15.77
N GLY A 391 1.17 -4.77 -15.07
CA GLY A 391 2.61 -4.91 -15.16
C GLY A 391 3.35 -4.04 -14.14
N PRO A 392 4.41 -4.57 -13.50
CA PRO A 392 5.12 -3.89 -12.41
C PRO A 392 5.85 -2.61 -12.84
N TRP A 393 6.31 -2.51 -14.09
CA TRP A 393 6.99 -1.33 -14.64
C TRP A 393 6.05 -0.26 -15.19
N THR A 394 4.75 -0.37 -14.94
CA THR A 394 3.77 0.59 -15.46
C THR A 394 3.56 1.77 -14.52
N GLY A 395 3.20 2.92 -15.08
CA GLY A 395 2.83 4.08 -14.28
C GLY A 395 1.61 3.83 -13.38
N ASP A 396 0.82 2.80 -13.64
CA ASP A 396 -0.35 2.43 -12.82
C ASP A 396 0.09 1.78 -11.51
N ALA A 397 1.06 0.85 -11.56
CA ALA A 397 1.69 0.24 -10.38
C ALA A 397 2.47 1.28 -9.55
N PHE A 398 3.29 2.10 -10.20
CA PHE A 398 4.05 3.15 -9.51
C PHE A 398 3.17 4.20 -8.80
N LYS A 399 1.97 4.49 -9.30
CA LYS A 399 1.03 5.40 -8.60
C LYS A 399 0.54 4.86 -7.25
N VAL A 400 0.51 3.54 -7.06
CA VAL A 400 0.17 2.93 -5.77
C VAL A 400 1.20 3.32 -4.73
N LEU A 401 2.49 3.25 -5.07
CA LEU A 401 3.60 3.60 -4.17
C LEU A 401 3.52 5.04 -3.67
N LYS A 402 3.11 5.98 -4.52
CA LYS A 402 2.90 7.37 -4.10
C LYS A 402 1.85 7.48 -2.97
N THR A 403 0.81 6.65 -2.99
CA THR A 403 -0.19 6.65 -1.92
C THR A 403 0.34 5.98 -0.65
N TYR A 404 1.19 4.97 -0.78
CA TYR A 404 1.85 4.30 0.34
C TYR A 404 2.82 5.24 1.07
N ASP A 405 3.59 6.04 0.35
CA ASP A 405 4.54 6.98 0.94
C ASP A 405 3.89 7.93 1.97
N SER A 406 2.73 8.49 1.64
CA SER A 406 2.00 9.36 2.58
C SER A 406 1.55 8.63 3.85
N THR A 407 1.26 7.33 3.74
CA THR A 407 0.87 6.49 4.87
C THR A 407 2.08 6.12 5.72
N ILE A 408 3.22 5.80 5.10
CA ILE A 408 4.51 5.59 5.77
C ILE A 408 4.89 6.83 6.59
N ALA A 409 4.79 8.02 5.99
CA ALA A 409 5.04 9.28 6.69
C ALA A 409 4.16 9.45 7.93
N ARG A 410 2.89 9.03 7.87
CA ARG A 410 1.96 9.09 9.00
C ARG A 410 2.36 8.12 10.12
N VAL A 411 2.72 6.89 9.76
CA VAL A 411 3.21 5.88 10.70
C VAL A 411 4.50 6.37 11.37
N TYR A 412 5.45 6.85 10.59
CA TYR A 412 6.72 7.37 11.13
C TYR A 412 6.52 8.55 12.09
N ARG A 413 5.63 9.51 11.76
CA ARG A 413 5.29 10.59 12.70
C ARG A 413 4.67 10.06 14.00
N THR A 414 3.85 9.01 13.91
CA THR A 414 3.26 8.38 15.11
C THR A 414 4.33 7.74 15.98
N ILE A 415 5.28 7.04 15.38
CA ILE A 415 6.44 6.46 16.08
C ILE A 415 7.19 7.55 16.83
N ARG A 416 7.55 8.63 16.15
CA ARG A 416 8.34 9.71 16.70
C ARG A 416 7.62 10.51 17.80
N ASP A 417 6.34 10.82 17.60
CA ASP A 417 5.62 11.82 18.42
C ASP A 417 4.74 11.17 19.51
N LYS A 418 4.34 9.90 19.37
CA LYS A 418 3.27 9.31 20.18
C LYS A 418 3.59 7.95 20.78
N ALA A 419 4.61 7.28 20.29
CA ALA A 419 4.97 5.95 20.77
C ALA A 419 5.44 5.96 22.24
N PRO A 420 5.04 4.96 23.06
CA PRO A 420 5.46 4.84 24.45
C PRO A 420 6.84 4.18 24.60
N ARG A 421 7.38 3.59 23.52
CA ARG A 421 8.71 3.00 23.42
C ARG A 421 9.37 3.43 22.10
N PRO A 422 10.70 3.39 21.99
CA PRO A 422 11.37 3.61 20.71
C PRO A 422 11.08 2.46 19.74
N TYR A 423 10.86 2.81 18.47
CA TYR A 423 10.68 1.85 17.39
C TYR A 423 11.64 2.12 16.25
N ASP A 424 12.10 1.05 15.62
CA ASP A 424 12.63 1.09 14.28
C ASP A 424 11.51 0.75 13.29
N LEU A 425 11.35 1.63 12.30
CA LEU A 425 10.49 1.39 11.16
C LEU A 425 11.30 0.65 10.10
N ILE A 426 10.85 -0.51 9.69
CA ILE A 426 11.47 -1.28 8.61
C ILE A 426 10.42 -1.46 7.52
N ILE A 427 10.76 -1.07 6.30
CA ILE A 427 9.91 -1.31 5.15
C ILE A 427 10.55 -2.40 4.33
N LEU A 428 9.77 -3.40 3.95
CA LEU A 428 10.29 -4.56 3.25
C LEU A 428 9.33 -5.02 2.17
N SER A 429 9.80 -5.88 1.30
CA SER A 429 8.95 -6.74 0.50
C SER A 429 9.29 -8.20 0.80
N ASP A 430 8.31 -9.04 0.63
CA ASP A 430 8.44 -10.49 0.75
C ASP A 430 9.07 -11.09 -0.52
N HIS A 431 8.71 -10.59 -1.70
CA HIS A 431 9.27 -10.93 -3.00
C HIS A 431 9.20 -9.74 -3.98
N GLY A 432 9.68 -9.92 -5.19
CA GLY A 432 9.48 -9.01 -6.31
C GLY A 432 8.56 -9.60 -7.37
N GLN A 433 8.50 -8.96 -8.55
CA GLN A 433 7.72 -9.44 -9.70
C GLN A 433 8.51 -9.34 -10.99
N SER A 434 8.32 -10.34 -11.86
CA SER A 434 8.72 -10.30 -13.28
C SER A 434 7.59 -9.73 -14.14
N PHE A 435 7.90 -9.48 -15.41
CA PHE A 435 6.98 -8.96 -16.39
C PHE A 435 7.03 -9.76 -17.69
N GLY A 436 5.88 -9.95 -18.33
CA GLY A 436 5.81 -10.51 -19.66
C GLY A 436 4.38 -10.92 -20.08
N PRO A 437 4.19 -11.27 -21.35
CA PRO A 437 2.96 -11.90 -21.81
C PRO A 437 2.78 -13.24 -21.11
N THR A 438 1.53 -13.63 -20.82
CA THR A 438 1.28 -14.96 -20.27
C THR A 438 1.69 -16.06 -21.28
N PHE A 439 1.91 -17.28 -20.81
CA PHE A 439 2.23 -18.43 -21.67
C PHE A 439 1.14 -18.59 -22.76
N LYS A 440 -0.13 -18.48 -22.36
CA LYS A 440 -1.26 -18.52 -23.29
C LYS A 440 -1.27 -17.37 -24.30
N GLN A 441 -0.94 -16.16 -23.88
CA GLN A 441 -0.85 -15.02 -24.81
C GLN A 441 0.29 -15.19 -25.83
N ARG A 442 1.37 -15.84 -25.43
CA ARG A 442 2.55 -16.04 -26.27
C ARG A 442 2.41 -17.21 -27.23
N TYR A 443 1.84 -18.33 -26.74
CA TYR A 443 1.80 -19.59 -27.49
C TYR A 443 0.40 -20.04 -27.94
N GLY A 444 -0.65 -19.31 -27.52
CA GLY A 444 -2.03 -19.61 -27.89
C GLY A 444 -2.69 -20.72 -27.08
N ILE A 445 -1.94 -21.41 -26.22
CA ILE A 445 -2.40 -22.51 -25.36
C ILE A 445 -1.88 -22.31 -23.94
N SER A 446 -2.61 -22.77 -22.93
CA SER A 446 -2.16 -22.83 -21.54
C SER A 446 -1.17 -23.96 -21.31
N LEU A 447 -0.43 -23.90 -20.17
CA LEU A 447 0.43 -25.02 -19.79
C LEU A 447 -0.36 -26.33 -19.63
N LYS A 448 -1.58 -26.27 -19.08
CA LYS A 448 -2.49 -27.41 -18.97
C LYS A 448 -2.77 -28.03 -20.35
N GLU A 449 -3.25 -27.21 -21.29
CA GLU A 449 -3.57 -27.66 -22.64
C GLU A 449 -2.32 -28.23 -23.35
N PHE A 450 -1.15 -27.67 -23.07
CA PHE A 450 0.10 -28.20 -23.59
C PHE A 450 0.43 -29.59 -23.00
N ILE A 451 0.32 -29.76 -21.67
CA ILE A 451 0.54 -31.05 -21.01
C ILE A 451 -0.49 -32.08 -21.51
N GLU A 452 -1.77 -31.69 -21.65
CA GLU A 452 -2.83 -32.56 -22.19
C GLU A 452 -2.51 -33.11 -23.58
N GLN A 453 -1.91 -32.30 -24.46
CA GLN A 453 -1.50 -32.70 -25.80
C GLN A 453 -0.35 -33.74 -25.78
N LEU A 454 0.42 -33.83 -24.69
CA LEU A 454 1.53 -34.77 -24.54
C LEU A 454 1.11 -36.08 -23.91
N LEU A 455 -0.10 -36.16 -23.40
CA LEU A 455 -0.63 -37.35 -22.74
C LEU A 455 -1.52 -38.18 -23.66
N PRO A 456 -1.64 -39.51 -23.43
CA PRO A 456 -2.59 -40.34 -24.18
C PRO A 456 -4.04 -39.85 -24.05
N GLN A 457 -4.85 -40.07 -25.11
CA GLN A 457 -6.26 -39.70 -25.12
C GLN A 457 -7.02 -40.34 -23.96
N GLY A 458 -7.80 -39.51 -23.25
CA GLY A 458 -8.61 -39.96 -22.10
C GLY A 458 -7.97 -39.70 -20.74
N ILE A 459 -6.74 -39.20 -20.69
CA ILE A 459 -6.14 -38.71 -19.44
C ILE A 459 -6.58 -37.26 -19.20
N THR A 460 -7.16 -37.02 -18.04
CA THR A 460 -7.57 -35.66 -17.62
C THR A 460 -6.48 -34.98 -16.82
N VAL A 461 -6.16 -33.73 -17.20
CA VAL A 461 -5.29 -32.85 -16.45
C VAL A 461 -6.14 -31.87 -15.66
N ALA A 462 -6.05 -31.92 -14.36
CA ALA A 462 -6.61 -30.87 -13.53
C ALA A 462 -5.61 -29.71 -13.44
N GLN A 463 -6.14 -28.50 -13.50
CA GLN A 463 -5.37 -27.29 -13.27
C GLN A 463 -6.10 -26.46 -12.22
N SER A 464 -5.36 -25.90 -11.28
CA SER A 464 -5.85 -24.80 -10.44
C SER A 464 -4.94 -23.62 -10.69
N MET A 465 -5.53 -22.54 -11.08
CA MET A 465 -4.89 -21.25 -11.30
C MET A 465 -5.75 -20.18 -10.61
N GLY A 466 -5.17 -19.08 -10.18
CA GLY A 466 -5.94 -17.96 -9.61
C GLY A 466 -5.03 -16.93 -8.97
N GLY A 467 -5.44 -15.67 -9.05
CA GLY A 467 -4.71 -14.53 -8.46
C GLY A 467 -4.56 -14.68 -6.94
N ASP A 468 -3.34 -14.56 -6.46
CA ASP A 468 -3.01 -14.89 -5.08
C ASP A 468 -3.53 -13.82 -4.10
N THR A 469 -3.24 -12.55 -4.38
CA THR A 469 -3.40 -11.46 -3.41
C THR A 469 -4.83 -10.93 -3.30
N GLY A 470 -5.53 -10.79 -4.43
CA GLY A 470 -6.92 -10.33 -4.45
C GLY A 470 -7.86 -11.32 -3.77
N VAL A 471 -7.70 -12.61 -4.05
CA VAL A 471 -8.46 -13.71 -3.43
C VAL A 471 -8.18 -13.81 -1.93
N ILE A 472 -6.92 -13.66 -1.52
CA ILE A 472 -6.52 -13.62 -0.10
C ILE A 472 -7.26 -12.50 0.64
N SER A 473 -7.27 -11.29 0.08
CA SER A 473 -7.92 -10.13 0.69
C SER A 473 -9.45 -10.28 0.77
N LEU A 474 -10.05 -10.86 -0.26
CA LEU A 474 -11.49 -11.15 -0.28
C LEU A 474 -11.85 -12.25 0.72
N ASN A 475 -11.04 -13.31 0.81
CA ASN A 475 -11.23 -14.39 1.79
C ASN A 475 -11.06 -13.86 3.22
N ALA A 476 -10.10 -12.98 3.46
CA ALA A 476 -9.94 -12.30 4.74
C ALA A 476 -11.18 -11.50 5.13
N ALA A 477 -11.74 -10.75 4.19
CA ALA A 477 -12.97 -10.00 4.41
C ALA A 477 -14.20 -10.91 4.58
N SER A 478 -14.32 -11.98 3.79
CA SER A 478 -15.40 -12.97 3.90
C SER A 478 -15.37 -13.70 5.25
N GLY A 479 -14.18 -14.09 5.70
CA GLY A 479 -13.98 -14.75 6.98
C GLY A 479 -14.37 -13.88 8.18
N GLU A 480 -14.05 -12.60 8.16
CA GLU A 480 -14.55 -11.68 9.20
C GLU A 480 -16.08 -11.53 9.18
N LEU A 481 -16.70 -11.56 7.99
CA LEU A 481 -18.16 -11.58 7.86
C LEU A 481 -18.78 -12.87 8.41
N SER A 482 -18.17 -14.03 8.16
CA SER A 482 -18.58 -15.32 8.70
C SER A 482 -18.56 -15.32 10.24
N ASN A 483 -17.48 -14.84 10.83
CA ASN A 483 -17.36 -14.71 12.29
C ASN A 483 -18.50 -13.89 12.92
N ILE A 484 -18.97 -12.87 12.20
CA ILE A 484 -20.08 -12.03 12.65
C ILE A 484 -21.42 -12.78 12.57
N ARG A 485 -21.65 -13.51 11.48
CA ARG A 485 -22.83 -14.35 11.30
C ARG A 485 -22.93 -15.39 12.44
N ASP A 486 -21.82 -16.07 12.72
CA ASP A 486 -21.77 -17.21 13.64
C ASP A 486 -21.77 -16.78 15.11
N SER A 487 -21.28 -15.58 15.41
CA SER A 487 -21.32 -15.01 16.77
C SER A 487 -22.72 -14.59 17.24
N GLY A 488 -23.72 -14.60 16.35
CA GLY A 488 -25.08 -14.18 16.67
C GLY A 488 -25.22 -12.71 17.04
N VAL A 489 -24.15 -11.96 16.92
CA VAL A 489 -24.05 -10.56 17.30
C VAL A 489 -24.72 -9.72 16.20
N GLY A 490 -25.81 -9.04 16.56
CA GLY A 490 -26.55 -8.17 15.62
C GLY A 490 -28.00 -8.59 15.37
N GLY A 491 -28.45 -9.65 16.01
CA GLY A 491 -29.80 -10.16 15.78
C GLY A 491 -30.04 -10.51 14.30
N ILE A 492 -31.30 -10.69 13.93
CA ILE A 492 -31.70 -11.10 12.56
C ILE A 492 -31.21 -10.12 11.49
N GLY A 493 -31.14 -8.82 11.77
CA GLY A 493 -30.69 -7.81 10.81
C GLY A 493 -29.18 -7.87 10.51
N GLY A 494 -28.34 -8.08 11.54
CA GLY A 494 -26.89 -8.22 11.39
C GLY A 494 -26.52 -9.51 10.65
N GLN A 495 -27.20 -10.60 10.94
CA GLN A 495 -26.99 -11.87 10.27
C GLN A 495 -27.33 -11.80 8.77
N VAL A 496 -28.48 -11.17 8.39
CA VAL A 496 -28.87 -11.02 6.98
C VAL A 496 -27.87 -10.16 6.19
N ILE A 497 -27.32 -9.10 6.82
CA ILE A 497 -26.35 -8.24 6.15
C ILE A 497 -25.00 -8.96 6.02
N ALA A 498 -24.55 -9.67 7.07
CA ALA A 498 -23.34 -10.46 7.03
C ALA A 498 -23.43 -11.57 5.98
N GLU A 499 -24.56 -12.27 5.92
CA GLU A 499 -24.82 -13.33 4.94
C GLU A 499 -24.87 -12.80 3.50
N ARG A 500 -25.49 -11.63 3.26
CA ARG A 500 -25.49 -11.02 1.92
C ARG A 500 -24.12 -10.49 1.53
N GLY A 501 -23.42 -9.84 2.45
CA GLY A 501 -22.04 -9.36 2.23
C GLY A 501 -21.10 -10.52 1.95
N GLN A 502 -21.20 -11.60 2.73
CA GLN A 502 -20.42 -12.81 2.53
C GLN A 502 -20.71 -13.42 1.15
N ARG A 503 -21.97 -13.59 0.78
CA ARG A 503 -22.33 -14.11 -0.56
C ARG A 503 -21.78 -13.27 -1.71
N VAL A 504 -21.76 -11.95 -1.57
CA VAL A 504 -21.16 -11.06 -2.59
C VAL A 504 -19.66 -11.30 -2.68
N LEU A 505 -18.95 -11.38 -1.54
CA LEU A 505 -17.52 -11.64 -1.53
C LEU A 505 -17.20 -13.06 -2.01
N ASP A 506 -17.95 -14.07 -1.54
CA ASP A 506 -17.80 -15.46 -1.98
C ASP A 506 -18.07 -15.61 -3.48
N ASN A 507 -19.05 -14.90 -4.03
CA ASN A 507 -19.28 -14.87 -5.47
C ASN A 507 -18.13 -14.19 -6.22
N MET A 508 -17.55 -13.11 -5.69
CA MET A 508 -16.37 -12.47 -6.30
C MET A 508 -15.15 -13.40 -6.26
N VAL A 509 -14.93 -14.10 -5.15
CA VAL A 509 -13.89 -15.13 -5.04
C VAL A 509 -14.14 -16.24 -6.05
N GLN A 510 -15.36 -16.75 -6.09
CA GLN A 510 -15.75 -17.84 -6.99
C GLN A 510 -15.72 -17.45 -8.47
N GLU A 511 -16.07 -16.20 -8.82
CA GLU A 511 -15.89 -15.66 -10.17
C GLU A 511 -14.40 -15.52 -10.54
N GLN A 512 -13.55 -15.16 -9.60
CA GLN A 512 -12.12 -15.05 -9.80
C GLN A 512 -11.47 -16.42 -9.88
N GLU A 513 -11.85 -17.38 -9.02
CA GLU A 513 -11.40 -18.77 -9.07
C GLU A 513 -11.95 -19.53 -10.28
N SER A 514 -13.19 -19.29 -10.69
CA SER A 514 -13.82 -19.97 -11.83
C SER A 514 -13.34 -19.45 -13.19
N SER A 515 -12.86 -18.21 -13.27
CA SER A 515 -12.18 -17.72 -14.48
C SER A 515 -10.90 -18.48 -14.81
N ASP A 516 -10.32 -19.11 -13.80
CA ASP A 516 -9.05 -19.80 -13.86
C ASP A 516 -9.15 -21.34 -13.92
N GLY A 517 -10.36 -21.89 -14.06
CA GLY A 517 -10.59 -23.32 -14.25
C GLY A 517 -10.51 -24.13 -12.97
N THR A 518 -11.50 -23.99 -12.09
CA THR A 518 -11.70 -24.90 -10.96
C THR A 518 -11.71 -26.35 -11.43
N PRO A 519 -11.04 -27.28 -10.72
CA PRO A 519 -11.18 -28.69 -11.02
C PRO A 519 -12.67 -29.08 -10.91
N GLU A 520 -13.20 -29.76 -11.91
CA GLU A 520 -14.44 -30.52 -11.72
C GLU A 520 -14.17 -31.52 -10.59
N ALA A 521 -14.70 -31.24 -9.41
CA ALA A 521 -14.39 -31.95 -8.16
C ALA A 521 -14.78 -33.44 -8.18
N ASP A 522 -15.41 -33.92 -9.25
CA ASP A 522 -16.00 -35.26 -9.33
C ASP A 522 -15.22 -36.28 -10.18
N LYS A 523 -14.11 -35.87 -10.83
CA LYS A 523 -13.30 -36.88 -11.55
C LYS A 523 -11.87 -36.91 -11.01
N PRO A 524 -11.35 -38.02 -10.51
CA PRO A 524 -9.96 -38.15 -10.11
C PRO A 524 -9.08 -37.86 -11.35
N ALA A 525 -8.42 -36.69 -11.34
CA ALA A 525 -7.46 -36.35 -12.37
C ALA A 525 -6.24 -37.26 -12.23
N GLN A 526 -5.79 -37.84 -13.34
CA GLN A 526 -4.60 -38.67 -13.34
C GLN A 526 -3.31 -37.84 -13.35
N VAL A 527 -3.39 -36.60 -13.79
CA VAL A 527 -2.30 -35.62 -13.77
C VAL A 527 -2.85 -34.31 -13.27
N THR A 528 -2.12 -33.66 -12.39
CA THR A 528 -2.45 -32.34 -11.90
C THR A 528 -1.28 -31.39 -12.10
N ALA A 529 -1.54 -30.19 -12.64
CA ALA A 529 -0.55 -29.14 -12.85
C ALA A 529 -1.00 -27.87 -12.13
N TYR A 530 -0.24 -27.46 -11.13
CA TYR A 530 -0.53 -26.26 -10.33
C TYR A 530 0.45 -25.15 -10.66
N GLY A 531 -0.01 -24.15 -11.40
CA GLY A 531 0.74 -22.93 -11.68
C GLY A 531 0.80 -22.02 -10.45
N SER A 532 1.92 -21.34 -10.31
CA SER A 532 2.19 -20.32 -9.32
C SER A 532 3.15 -19.30 -9.93
N GLY A 533 2.62 -18.33 -10.66
CA GLY A 533 3.38 -17.41 -11.48
C GLY A 533 4.06 -18.10 -12.66
N ASN A 534 5.38 -18.07 -12.73
CA ASN A 534 6.14 -18.77 -13.78
C ASN A 534 6.70 -20.13 -13.36
N LEU A 535 6.32 -20.60 -12.18
CA LEU A 535 6.63 -21.94 -11.66
C LEU A 535 5.37 -22.78 -11.68
N ALA A 536 5.48 -24.07 -12.04
CA ALA A 536 4.40 -25.04 -11.89
C ALA A 536 4.91 -26.33 -11.24
N GLN A 537 4.10 -26.87 -10.33
CA GLN A 537 4.28 -28.19 -9.77
C GLN A 537 3.37 -29.18 -10.50
N VAL A 538 3.91 -30.26 -11.01
CA VAL A 538 3.16 -31.31 -11.76
C VAL A 538 3.22 -32.62 -11.01
N TYR A 539 2.06 -33.21 -10.77
CA TYR A 539 1.88 -34.46 -10.05
C TYR A 539 1.20 -35.50 -10.94
N PHE A 540 1.68 -36.71 -10.89
CA PHE A 540 1.09 -37.85 -11.57
C PHE A 540 0.54 -38.87 -10.55
N ASP A 541 -0.75 -39.20 -10.66
CA ASP A 541 -1.39 -40.20 -9.78
C ASP A 541 -1.13 -41.63 -10.24
N LEU A 542 0.13 -41.92 -10.59
CA LEU A 542 0.58 -43.28 -10.95
C LEU A 542 1.04 -44.08 -9.75
N LEU A 543 1.75 -43.40 -8.83
CA LEU A 543 2.32 -43.97 -7.63
C LEU A 543 2.10 -43.03 -6.43
N PRO A 544 1.98 -43.62 -5.21
CA PRO A 544 1.78 -42.77 -4.00
C PRO A 544 3.06 -42.02 -3.57
N ARG A 545 4.18 -42.20 -4.24
CA ARG A 545 5.47 -41.55 -4.00
C ARG A 545 5.85 -40.62 -5.16
N LYS A 546 6.96 -39.91 -5.01
CA LYS A 546 7.59 -39.19 -6.12
C LYS A 546 8.01 -40.18 -7.21
N ILE A 547 7.85 -39.78 -8.46
CA ILE A 547 8.09 -40.62 -9.65
C ILE A 547 9.39 -40.19 -10.30
N SER A 548 10.23 -41.16 -10.71
CA SER A 548 11.46 -40.83 -11.42
C SER A 548 11.21 -40.46 -12.88
N LEU A 549 12.16 -39.75 -13.49
CA LEU A 549 12.13 -39.41 -14.92
C LEU A 549 12.06 -40.65 -15.80
N ASN A 550 12.74 -41.76 -15.38
CA ASN A 550 12.71 -43.02 -16.09
C ASN A 550 11.31 -43.65 -16.03
N GLU A 551 10.68 -43.69 -14.87
CA GLU A 551 9.29 -44.17 -14.70
C GLU A 551 8.31 -43.33 -15.51
N LEU A 552 8.46 -41.99 -15.50
CA LEU A 552 7.65 -41.10 -16.33
C LEU A 552 7.83 -41.35 -17.81
N ASN A 553 9.06 -41.56 -18.26
CA ASN A 553 9.36 -41.85 -19.66
C ASN A 553 8.82 -43.24 -20.11
N GLN A 554 8.72 -44.20 -19.20
CA GLN A 554 8.07 -45.49 -19.45
C GLN A 554 6.55 -45.33 -19.57
N ALA A 555 5.93 -44.50 -18.70
CA ALA A 555 4.49 -44.27 -18.73
C ALA A 555 4.06 -43.32 -19.86
N TYR A 556 4.83 -42.28 -20.12
CA TYR A 556 4.55 -41.23 -21.09
C TYR A 556 5.79 -40.92 -21.94
N PRO A 557 6.10 -41.76 -22.94
CA PRO A 557 7.29 -41.60 -23.77
C PRO A 557 7.37 -40.23 -24.44
N ALA A 558 8.55 -39.64 -24.45
CA ALA A 558 8.85 -38.29 -25.01
C ALA A 558 8.16 -37.09 -24.38
N MET A 559 7.34 -37.27 -23.34
CA MET A 559 6.64 -36.12 -22.69
C MET A 559 7.65 -35.15 -22.06
N VAL A 560 8.59 -35.65 -21.26
CA VAL A 560 9.59 -34.82 -20.58
C VAL A 560 10.49 -34.11 -21.61
N ASP A 561 10.95 -34.84 -22.63
CA ASP A 561 11.80 -34.29 -23.71
C ASP A 561 11.05 -33.18 -24.49
N THR A 562 9.77 -33.38 -24.73
CA THR A 562 8.95 -32.36 -25.42
C THR A 562 8.73 -31.11 -24.55
N LEU A 563 8.48 -31.28 -23.23
CA LEU A 563 8.41 -30.20 -22.30
C LEU A 563 9.71 -29.37 -22.30
N VAL A 564 10.86 -30.03 -22.14
CA VAL A 564 12.18 -29.40 -22.11
C VAL A 564 12.53 -28.69 -23.42
N SER A 565 12.04 -29.20 -24.56
CA SER A 565 12.30 -28.62 -25.89
C SER A 565 11.46 -27.41 -26.22
N HIS A 566 10.40 -27.16 -25.47
CA HIS A 566 9.47 -26.04 -25.75
C HIS A 566 10.13 -24.69 -25.42
N GLU A 567 10.00 -23.71 -26.34
CA GLU A 567 10.62 -22.37 -26.18
C GLU A 567 10.22 -21.63 -24.90
N GLY A 568 8.99 -21.81 -24.44
CA GLY A 568 8.44 -21.16 -23.25
C GLY A 568 8.83 -21.83 -21.94
N ILE A 569 9.52 -22.96 -21.99
CA ILE A 569 9.96 -23.70 -20.80
C ILE A 569 11.48 -23.60 -20.69
N GLY A 570 11.96 -22.98 -19.64
CA GLY A 570 13.39 -22.81 -19.41
C GLY A 570 14.03 -24.03 -18.78
N ILE A 571 13.39 -24.60 -17.75
CA ILE A 571 13.84 -25.81 -17.07
C ILE A 571 12.67 -26.70 -16.67
N VAL A 572 12.96 -28.00 -16.64
CA VAL A 572 12.13 -29.04 -16.01
C VAL A 572 13.00 -29.76 -14.98
N CYS A 573 12.55 -29.73 -13.72
CA CYS A 573 13.20 -30.48 -12.65
C CYS A 573 12.43 -31.78 -12.40
N GLY A 574 13.14 -32.85 -12.10
CA GLY A 574 12.58 -34.17 -11.80
C GLY A 574 13.58 -35.00 -10.99
N TYR A 575 13.33 -36.29 -10.86
CA TYR A 575 14.12 -37.17 -10.01
C TYR A 575 14.72 -38.31 -10.80
N GLU A 576 15.96 -38.75 -10.45
CA GLU A 576 16.54 -39.99 -10.88
C GLU A 576 15.88 -41.16 -10.15
N ASP A 577 16.21 -42.38 -10.56
CA ASP A 577 15.70 -43.63 -9.94
C ASP A 577 16.12 -43.78 -8.46
N ASP A 578 17.23 -43.18 -8.07
CA ASP A 578 17.70 -43.10 -6.68
C ASP A 578 17.10 -41.96 -5.85
N GLY A 579 16.17 -41.17 -6.43
CA GLY A 579 15.55 -40.01 -5.80
C GLY A 579 16.36 -38.72 -5.87
N THR A 580 17.53 -38.73 -6.53
CA THR A 580 18.35 -37.52 -6.70
C THR A 580 17.64 -36.51 -7.61
N PRO A 581 17.46 -35.25 -7.19
CA PRO A 581 16.88 -34.25 -8.02
C PRO A 581 17.82 -33.72 -9.11
N VAL A 582 17.28 -33.52 -10.30
CA VAL A 582 18.01 -33.04 -11.48
C VAL A 582 17.25 -31.92 -12.18
N VAL A 583 18.01 -31.06 -12.84
CA VAL A 583 17.48 -29.99 -13.71
C VAL A 583 17.79 -30.35 -15.15
N LEU A 584 16.77 -30.33 -15.99
CA LEU A 584 16.85 -30.52 -17.42
C LEU A 584 16.59 -29.18 -18.12
N GLY A 585 17.45 -28.84 -19.07
CA GLY A 585 17.27 -27.72 -19.99
C GLY A 585 17.52 -28.19 -21.43
N LYS A 586 17.18 -27.36 -22.40
CA LYS A 586 17.25 -27.65 -23.83
C LYS A 586 18.64 -28.15 -24.27
N SER A 587 19.70 -27.62 -23.70
CA SER A 587 21.09 -27.89 -24.12
C SER A 587 21.90 -28.65 -23.07
N GLY A 588 21.31 -29.01 -21.93
CA GLY A 588 22.06 -29.69 -20.89
C GLY A 588 21.27 -30.09 -19.66
N ARG A 589 22.00 -30.70 -18.71
CA ARG A 589 21.45 -31.25 -17.49
C ARG A 589 22.39 -31.04 -16.32
N ARG A 590 21.83 -30.76 -15.15
CA ARG A 590 22.57 -30.59 -13.90
C ARG A 590 22.00 -31.52 -12.82
N ASN A 591 22.87 -32.27 -12.18
CA ASN A 591 22.56 -33.02 -10.96
C ASN A 591 22.65 -32.05 -9.77
N LEU A 592 21.58 -31.90 -8.98
CA LEU A 592 21.49 -30.89 -7.94
C LEU A 592 22.23 -31.26 -6.65
N HIS A 593 22.50 -32.54 -6.39
CA HIS A 593 23.26 -32.97 -5.23
C HIS A 593 24.78 -32.90 -5.48
N THR A 594 25.22 -33.38 -6.65
CA THR A 594 26.65 -33.45 -6.95
C THR A 594 27.19 -32.26 -7.71
N GLY A 595 26.31 -31.47 -8.33
CA GLY A 595 26.69 -30.39 -9.25
C GLY A 595 27.20 -30.88 -10.62
N ALA A 596 27.15 -32.21 -10.89
CA ALA A 596 27.62 -32.74 -12.16
C ALA A 596 26.78 -32.23 -13.34
N LEU A 597 27.47 -31.81 -14.42
CA LEU A 597 26.90 -31.25 -15.62
C LEU A 597 27.08 -32.17 -16.82
N THR A 598 26.03 -32.20 -17.67
CA THR A 598 26.10 -32.76 -19.03
C THR A 598 25.55 -31.70 -19.97
N GLY A 599 26.38 -31.21 -20.89
CA GLY A 599 26.05 -30.09 -21.75
C GLY A 599 26.17 -28.74 -21.04
N GLU A 600 25.36 -27.78 -21.44
CA GLU A 600 25.30 -26.42 -20.88
C GLU A 600 24.49 -26.40 -19.58
N ASP A 601 24.89 -25.60 -18.58
CA ASP A 601 24.15 -25.52 -17.32
C ASP A 601 22.78 -24.90 -17.52
N PRO A 602 21.67 -25.61 -17.25
CA PRO A 602 20.32 -25.09 -17.48
C PRO A 602 19.96 -23.86 -16.63
N LEU A 603 20.68 -23.65 -15.52
CA LEU A 603 20.39 -22.55 -14.60
C LEU A 603 21.04 -21.22 -15.00
N LEU A 604 21.92 -21.20 -16.00
CA LEU A 604 22.62 -19.98 -16.44
C LEU A 604 21.65 -18.85 -16.83
N MET A 605 20.51 -19.18 -17.45
CA MET A 605 19.52 -18.17 -17.86
C MET A 605 18.87 -17.43 -16.68
N TYR A 606 18.97 -17.97 -15.47
CA TYR A 606 18.39 -17.37 -14.26
C TYR A 606 19.45 -16.70 -13.35
N ALA A 607 20.71 -16.74 -13.76
CA ALA A 607 21.80 -16.11 -13.03
C ALA A 607 22.31 -14.88 -13.78
N PRO A 608 22.56 -13.75 -13.12
CA PRO A 608 23.15 -12.59 -13.76
C PRO A 608 24.64 -12.85 -14.09
N ASP A 609 25.16 -12.15 -15.12
CA ASP A 609 26.56 -12.20 -15.50
C ASP A 609 27.51 -11.72 -14.37
N ALA A 610 27.04 -10.80 -13.54
CA ALA A 610 27.75 -10.28 -12.39
C ALA A 610 26.81 -10.19 -11.19
N PRO A 611 26.84 -11.17 -10.29
CA PRO A 611 26.08 -11.09 -9.04
C PRO A 611 26.59 -9.93 -8.17
N ASP A 612 25.73 -9.41 -7.29
CA ASP A 612 26.10 -8.36 -6.36
C ASP A 612 27.16 -8.82 -5.33
N ALA A 613 27.59 -7.89 -4.45
CA ALA A 613 28.65 -8.16 -3.46
C ALA A 613 28.28 -9.29 -2.47
N PHE A 614 27.01 -9.62 -2.31
CA PHE A 614 26.53 -10.71 -1.47
C PHE A 614 26.34 -12.03 -2.26
N GLY A 615 26.52 -12.03 -3.60
CA GLY A 615 26.33 -13.20 -4.45
C GLY A 615 24.85 -13.57 -4.64
N HIS A 616 23.94 -12.62 -4.45
CA HIS A 616 22.53 -12.82 -4.74
C HIS A 616 22.34 -13.25 -6.19
N ALA A 617 21.39 -14.15 -6.43
CA ALA A 617 21.09 -14.70 -7.75
C ALA A 617 22.26 -15.37 -8.46
N SER A 618 23.41 -15.62 -7.81
CA SER A 618 24.52 -16.36 -8.41
C SER A 618 24.07 -17.77 -8.83
N LEU A 619 24.77 -18.37 -9.79
CA LEU A 619 24.47 -19.73 -10.27
C LEU A 619 24.40 -20.76 -9.14
N GLU A 620 25.30 -20.65 -8.17
CA GLU A 620 25.33 -21.52 -6.99
C GLU A 620 24.12 -21.29 -6.08
N THR A 621 23.73 -20.02 -5.90
CA THR A 621 22.51 -19.67 -5.15
C THR A 621 21.28 -20.25 -5.85
N ARG A 622 21.16 -20.10 -7.17
CA ARG A 622 20.05 -20.67 -7.95
C ARG A 622 19.98 -22.19 -7.85
N ALA A 623 21.14 -22.86 -7.98
CA ALA A 623 21.21 -24.31 -7.82
C ALA A 623 20.78 -24.77 -6.40
N TRP A 624 21.19 -24.05 -5.37
CA TRP A 624 20.78 -24.31 -4.00
C TRP A 624 19.27 -24.09 -3.80
N GLN A 625 18.72 -23.03 -4.35
CA GLN A 625 17.29 -22.70 -4.26
C GLN A 625 16.42 -23.77 -4.92
N VAL A 626 16.77 -24.17 -6.14
CA VAL A 626 16.06 -25.23 -6.88
C VAL A 626 16.16 -26.57 -6.16
N ARG A 627 17.38 -26.94 -5.70
CA ARG A 627 17.59 -28.15 -4.92
C ARG A 627 16.70 -28.18 -3.69
N ARG A 628 16.68 -27.07 -2.93
CA ARG A 628 15.92 -26.97 -1.70
C ARG A 628 14.44 -27.27 -1.91
N VAL A 629 13.82 -26.73 -2.96
CA VAL A 629 12.40 -26.98 -3.27
C VAL A 629 12.19 -28.42 -3.70
N MET A 630 13.07 -28.96 -4.54
CA MET A 630 12.95 -30.36 -4.99
C MET A 630 13.15 -31.39 -3.85
N ASP A 631 13.92 -31.01 -2.82
CA ASP A 631 14.12 -31.86 -1.64
C ASP A 631 12.89 -31.85 -0.70
N PHE A 632 11.90 -30.96 -0.90
CA PHE A 632 10.68 -30.96 -0.08
C PHE A 632 9.86 -32.24 -0.28
N PRO A 633 9.29 -32.85 0.79
CA PRO A 633 8.46 -34.04 0.70
C PRO A 633 7.33 -33.90 -0.33
N HIS A 634 6.63 -32.76 -0.32
CA HIS A 634 5.45 -32.53 -1.17
C HIS A 634 5.74 -31.72 -2.45
N ALA A 635 7.00 -31.54 -2.84
CA ALA A 635 7.32 -31.04 -4.18
C ALA A 635 6.78 -31.97 -5.26
N GLY A 636 6.40 -31.45 -6.43
CA GLY A 636 5.87 -32.20 -7.54
C GLY A 636 6.81 -33.29 -8.06
N ASP A 637 6.26 -34.24 -8.82
CA ASP A 637 7.07 -35.20 -9.58
C ASP A 637 7.93 -34.44 -10.61
N LEU A 638 7.35 -33.38 -11.20
CA LEU A 638 8.09 -32.41 -11.98
C LEU A 638 7.82 -30.99 -11.43
N MET A 639 8.87 -30.17 -11.46
CA MET A 639 8.76 -28.70 -11.31
C MET A 639 9.18 -28.06 -12.63
N VAL A 640 8.32 -27.21 -13.17
CA VAL A 640 8.54 -26.53 -14.45
C VAL A 640 8.68 -25.04 -14.19
N ILE A 641 9.72 -24.43 -14.74
CA ILE A 641 9.92 -22.97 -14.69
C ILE A 641 10.03 -22.42 -16.11
N SER A 642 9.32 -21.34 -16.39
CA SER A 642 9.32 -20.73 -17.72
C SER A 642 10.68 -20.11 -18.08
N THR A 643 10.89 -19.91 -19.38
CA THR A 643 12.14 -19.34 -19.90
C THR A 643 12.25 -17.84 -19.57
N VAL A 644 13.49 -17.36 -19.45
CA VAL A 644 13.79 -15.92 -19.52
C VAL A 644 14.12 -15.56 -20.97
N TYR A 645 13.34 -14.65 -21.53
CA TYR A 645 13.51 -14.22 -22.92
C TYR A 645 14.65 -13.19 -23.05
N PRO A 646 15.21 -12.99 -24.28
CA PRO A 646 16.33 -12.07 -24.48
C PRO A 646 16.04 -10.61 -24.08
N ASP A 647 14.76 -10.22 -24.03
CA ASP A 647 14.31 -8.89 -23.57
C ASP A 647 14.14 -8.80 -22.04
N GLY A 648 14.49 -9.86 -21.30
CA GLY A 648 14.33 -9.96 -19.84
C GLY A 648 12.93 -10.30 -19.38
N THR A 649 11.97 -10.48 -20.31
CA THR A 649 10.60 -10.86 -19.93
C THR A 649 10.52 -12.33 -19.54
N VAL A 650 9.51 -12.65 -18.73
CA VAL A 650 9.21 -13.99 -18.23
C VAL A 650 7.73 -14.27 -18.45
N ALA A 651 7.36 -15.37 -19.09
CA ALA A 651 5.97 -15.73 -19.29
C ALA A 651 5.39 -16.42 -18.06
N ALA A 652 4.33 -15.85 -17.50
CA ALA A 652 3.56 -16.54 -16.45
C ALA A 652 2.88 -17.79 -17.02
N LEU A 653 2.87 -18.85 -16.23
CA LEU A 653 2.10 -20.07 -16.51
C LEU A 653 0.63 -19.92 -16.10
N GLU A 654 0.29 -18.80 -15.50
CA GLU A 654 -1.04 -18.30 -15.14
C GLU A 654 -1.40 -17.06 -15.97
N GLU A 655 -2.65 -16.59 -15.86
CA GLU A 655 -3.13 -15.40 -16.60
C GLU A 655 -2.77 -14.09 -15.87
N LEU A 656 -1.48 -13.91 -15.58
CA LEU A 656 -0.90 -12.73 -14.92
C LEU A 656 0.23 -12.15 -15.78
N ILE A 657 0.27 -10.83 -16.00
CA ILE A 657 1.35 -10.17 -16.76
C ILE A 657 2.49 -9.66 -15.87
N GLY A 658 2.21 -9.25 -14.63
CA GLY A 658 3.19 -9.25 -13.56
C GLY A 658 3.11 -10.59 -12.85
N ASN A 659 4.21 -11.25 -12.58
CA ASN A 659 4.18 -12.59 -11.99
C ASN A 659 5.40 -12.85 -11.10
N HIS A 660 5.23 -13.80 -10.19
CA HIS A 660 6.26 -14.25 -9.26
C HIS A 660 6.02 -15.73 -8.90
N GLY A 661 6.93 -16.37 -8.18
CA GLY A 661 6.83 -17.75 -7.72
C GLY A 661 8.03 -18.61 -8.08
N GLY A 662 8.67 -18.33 -9.21
CA GLY A 662 9.83 -19.08 -9.67
C GLY A 662 11.10 -18.23 -9.81
N LEU A 663 11.85 -18.45 -10.87
CA LEU A 663 13.10 -17.79 -11.18
C LEU A 663 12.97 -16.94 -12.45
N GLY A 664 13.85 -15.95 -12.56
CA GLY A 664 13.93 -15.05 -13.71
C GLY A 664 13.26 -13.70 -13.50
N GLY A 665 13.79 -12.68 -14.16
CA GLY A 665 13.41 -11.31 -13.88
C GLY A 665 13.72 -10.93 -12.42
N GLU A 666 12.84 -10.17 -11.80
CA GLU A 666 13.05 -9.57 -10.48
C GLU A 666 12.23 -10.23 -9.36
N GLN A 667 11.74 -11.46 -9.56
CA GLN A 667 10.84 -12.15 -8.63
C GLN A 667 11.45 -12.41 -7.25
N THR A 668 12.75 -12.69 -7.21
CA THR A 668 13.46 -13.00 -5.96
C THR A 668 14.16 -11.78 -5.36
N ASP A 669 14.13 -10.63 -6.05
CA ASP A 669 14.82 -9.41 -5.66
C ASP A 669 13.97 -8.58 -4.70
N ALA A 670 13.86 -9.05 -3.47
CA ALA A 670 13.21 -8.34 -2.38
C ALA A 670 14.15 -7.27 -1.78
N PHE A 671 13.65 -6.51 -0.82
CA PHE A 671 14.44 -5.47 -0.16
C PHE A 671 14.14 -5.32 1.32
N LEU A 672 15.09 -4.74 2.03
CA LEU A 672 14.92 -4.14 3.35
C LEU A 672 15.30 -2.66 3.28
N PHE A 673 14.37 -1.80 3.64
CA PHE A 673 14.63 -0.38 3.90
C PHE A 673 14.65 -0.18 5.40
N HIS A 674 15.80 0.11 5.96
CA HIS A 674 16.08 -0.05 7.39
C HIS A 674 17.08 0.99 7.90
N PRO A 675 17.20 1.17 9.24
CA PRO A 675 18.25 1.95 9.84
C PRO A 675 19.67 1.41 9.50
N ALA A 676 20.62 2.29 9.25
CA ALA A 676 21.98 1.92 8.84
C ALA A 676 22.76 1.11 9.90
N ASP A 677 22.36 1.18 11.18
CA ASP A 677 22.95 0.38 12.28
C ASP A 677 22.46 -1.08 12.28
N MET A 678 21.48 -1.42 11.47
CA MET A 678 21.03 -2.82 11.30
C MET A 678 22.01 -3.59 10.42
N ARG A 679 22.49 -4.70 10.93
CA ARG A 679 23.44 -5.55 10.19
C ARG A 679 22.70 -6.44 9.20
N ILE A 680 23.00 -6.27 7.92
CA ILE A 680 22.51 -7.13 6.85
C ILE A 680 23.53 -8.23 6.56
N THR A 681 23.08 -9.45 6.40
CA THR A 681 23.85 -10.61 6.00
C THR A 681 23.35 -11.14 4.64
N GLN A 682 24.15 -11.97 4.00
CA GLN A 682 23.72 -12.64 2.75
C GLN A 682 22.41 -13.41 2.98
N THR A 683 21.50 -13.28 2.04
CA THR A 683 20.23 -14.02 2.01
C THR A 683 20.17 -14.90 0.76
N ARG A 684 19.59 -16.07 0.89
CA ARG A 684 19.31 -17.02 -0.21
C ARG A 684 17.86 -17.47 -0.17
N ASN A 685 17.18 -17.14 0.92
CA ASN A 685 15.80 -17.49 1.22
C ASN A 685 15.22 -16.46 2.20
N SER A 686 13.91 -16.28 2.18
CA SER A 686 13.18 -15.44 3.11
C SER A 686 13.39 -15.80 4.59
N ALA A 687 13.70 -17.05 4.91
CA ALA A 687 14.06 -17.48 6.27
C ALA A 687 15.33 -16.79 6.80
N ASP A 688 16.26 -16.41 5.93
CA ASP A 688 17.47 -15.66 6.35
C ASP A 688 17.09 -14.24 6.83
N VAL A 689 16.01 -13.66 6.28
CA VAL A 689 15.49 -12.35 6.70
C VAL A 689 14.96 -12.40 8.13
N PHE A 690 14.35 -13.51 8.56
CA PHE A 690 13.95 -13.71 9.96
C PHE A 690 15.12 -13.49 10.91
N HIS A 691 16.27 -14.12 10.63
CA HIS A 691 17.44 -14.01 11.49
C HIS A 691 17.96 -12.58 11.58
N ILE A 692 18.00 -11.86 10.44
CA ILE A 692 18.39 -10.45 10.39
C ILE A 692 17.46 -9.59 11.27
N LEU A 693 16.14 -9.77 11.14
CA LEU A 693 15.16 -8.98 11.86
C LEU A 693 15.09 -9.36 13.35
N ASN A 694 15.17 -10.66 13.67
CA ASN A 694 15.09 -11.15 15.04
C ASN A 694 16.35 -10.77 15.83
N ASP A 695 17.53 -10.84 15.24
CA ASP A 695 18.77 -10.37 15.86
C ASP A 695 18.72 -8.87 16.15
N HIS A 696 18.15 -8.08 15.23
CA HIS A 696 17.99 -6.65 15.41
C HIS A 696 16.94 -6.29 16.47
N ARG A 697 15.86 -7.05 16.58
CA ARG A 697 14.79 -6.87 17.56
C ARG A 697 15.30 -6.96 19.01
N ASP A 698 16.18 -7.88 19.28
CA ASP A 698 16.63 -8.19 20.65
C ASP A 698 17.86 -7.35 21.07
N LEU A 699 18.37 -6.49 20.17
CA LEU A 699 19.48 -5.58 20.49
C LEU A 699 19.00 -4.43 21.39
N PRO A 700 19.81 -4.02 22.39
CA PRO A 700 19.58 -2.83 23.16
C PRO A 700 19.66 -1.59 22.26
N LEU A 701 19.00 -0.50 22.68
CA LEU A 701 19.12 0.77 21.99
C LEU A 701 20.58 1.24 21.97
N SER A 702 21.03 1.72 20.82
CA SER A 702 22.34 2.38 20.72
C SER A 702 22.33 3.69 21.51
N GLU A 703 23.32 3.91 22.34
CA GLU A 703 23.51 5.18 23.06
C GLU A 703 23.92 6.34 22.12
N THR A 704 24.46 6.03 20.94
CA THR A 704 24.83 7.01 19.93
C THR A 704 23.63 7.38 19.07
N PRO A 705 23.27 8.66 18.97
CA PRO A 705 22.29 9.12 17.97
C PRO A 705 22.75 8.71 16.58
N ARG A 706 21.83 8.26 15.72
CA ARG A 706 22.12 8.05 14.30
C ARG A 706 22.55 9.36 13.66
N GLU A 707 23.72 9.38 13.04
CA GLU A 707 24.14 10.54 12.29
C GLU A 707 23.36 10.59 10.96
N PRO A 708 22.77 11.75 10.61
CA PRO A 708 22.22 11.95 9.27
C PRO A 708 23.34 11.76 8.24
N ALA A 709 22.99 11.24 7.07
CA ALA A 709 23.95 11.16 5.96
C ALA A 709 24.57 12.55 5.72
N ASP A 710 25.92 12.61 5.65
CA ASP A 710 26.64 13.85 5.42
C ASP A 710 26.08 14.57 4.19
N ARG A 711 25.42 15.71 4.43
CA ARG A 711 25.10 16.63 3.34
C ARG A 711 26.34 17.45 3.05
N GLU A 712 26.85 17.37 1.84
CA GLU A 712 27.64 18.44 1.29
C GLU A 712 26.86 19.74 1.41
N ASP A 713 27.32 20.64 2.28
CA ASP A 713 26.80 22.00 2.43
C ASP A 713 26.91 22.68 1.05
N THR A 714 25.79 22.79 0.36
CA THR A 714 25.75 23.47 -0.92
C THR A 714 26.05 24.94 -0.72
N ALA A 715 26.96 25.45 -1.51
CA ALA A 715 27.37 26.83 -1.61
C ALA A 715 26.22 27.82 -1.47
N ASP A 716 26.50 28.95 -0.79
CA ASP A 716 25.62 30.09 -0.50
C ASP A 716 24.54 30.29 -1.55
N ASP A 717 23.34 29.78 -1.26
CA ASP A 717 22.15 29.84 -2.13
C ASP A 717 21.80 31.26 -2.57
N TRP A 718 22.26 32.27 -1.82
CA TRP A 718 22.01 33.69 -2.04
C TRP A 718 23.13 34.40 -2.77
N SER A 719 24.18 33.71 -3.21
CA SER A 719 25.22 34.34 -4.02
C SER A 719 24.62 34.87 -5.34
N LEU A 720 25.00 36.07 -5.74
CA LEU A 720 24.56 36.68 -7.00
C LEU A 720 24.84 35.78 -8.22
N GLY A 721 25.92 34.99 -8.17
CA GLY A 721 26.30 34.03 -9.19
C GLY A 721 25.27 32.90 -9.28
N ASN A 722 24.85 32.31 -8.13
CA ASN A 722 23.86 31.25 -8.08
C ASN A 722 22.47 31.73 -8.49
N LEU A 723 22.05 32.92 -7.99
CA LEU A 723 20.76 33.50 -8.36
C LEU A 723 20.65 33.71 -9.88
N TRP A 724 21.70 34.28 -10.49
CA TRP A 724 21.71 34.61 -11.91
C TRP A 724 21.85 33.38 -12.80
N SER A 725 22.66 32.40 -12.39
CA SER A 725 22.79 31.13 -13.12
C SER A 725 21.47 30.34 -13.09
N GLY A 726 20.78 30.30 -11.95
CA GLY A 726 19.47 29.65 -11.82
C GLY A 726 18.41 30.29 -12.73
N ILE A 727 18.35 31.63 -12.78
CA ILE A 727 17.38 32.34 -13.66
C ILE A 727 17.65 32.04 -15.12
N LYS A 728 18.93 31.99 -15.54
CA LYS A 728 19.31 31.73 -16.94
C LYS A 728 19.01 30.30 -17.39
N ASP A 729 19.02 29.34 -16.48
CA ASP A 729 18.74 27.93 -16.79
C ASP A 729 17.25 27.66 -16.87
N VAL A 730 16.61 28.29 -17.87
CA VAL A 730 15.16 28.18 -18.11
C VAL A 730 14.71 26.74 -18.31
N SER A 731 15.59 25.90 -18.88
CA SER A 731 15.31 24.49 -19.14
C SER A 731 15.10 23.69 -17.85
N SER A 732 15.73 24.08 -16.75
CA SER A 732 15.62 23.40 -15.46
C SER A 732 14.36 23.78 -14.67
N TRP A 733 13.95 25.08 -14.67
CA TRP A 733 12.84 25.50 -13.81
C TRP A 733 11.49 25.66 -14.53
N MET A 734 11.45 25.79 -15.86
CA MET A 734 10.18 25.90 -16.59
C MET A 734 9.30 24.64 -16.49
N PRO A 735 9.84 23.42 -16.61
CA PRO A 735 9.07 22.21 -16.35
C PRO A 735 8.55 22.13 -14.91
N LEU A 736 9.36 22.55 -13.94
CA LEU A 736 8.96 22.59 -12.53
C LEU A 736 7.85 23.62 -12.28
N LEU A 737 7.90 24.76 -12.95
CA LEU A 737 6.85 25.76 -12.92
C LEU A 737 5.53 25.21 -13.47
N ALA A 738 5.57 24.53 -14.62
CA ALA A 738 4.39 23.91 -15.21
C ALA A 738 3.78 22.84 -14.30
N ARG A 739 4.61 22.02 -13.65
CA ARG A 739 4.17 21.02 -12.67
C ARG A 739 3.63 21.66 -11.39
N ALA A 740 4.26 22.72 -10.90
CA ALA A 740 3.79 23.48 -9.75
C ALA A 740 2.41 24.11 -10.00
N LEU A 741 2.15 24.64 -11.20
CA LEU A 741 0.86 25.22 -11.60
C LEU A 741 -0.30 24.20 -11.57
N VAL A 742 -0.02 22.91 -11.69
CA VAL A 742 -1.02 21.83 -11.57
C VAL A 742 -0.97 21.13 -10.20
N PHE A 743 -0.43 21.79 -9.18
CA PHE A 743 -0.33 21.29 -7.80
C PHE A 743 0.48 20.00 -7.65
N ASP A 744 1.49 19.78 -8.49
CA ASP A 744 2.39 18.63 -8.32
C ASP A 744 3.26 18.84 -7.07
N ARG A 745 2.94 18.12 -6.00
CA ARG A 745 3.66 18.19 -4.72
C ARG A 745 5.15 17.90 -4.85
N LEU A 746 5.52 16.98 -5.75
CA LEU A 746 6.91 16.62 -5.97
C LEU A 746 7.70 17.77 -6.58
N ALA A 747 7.07 18.54 -7.48
CA ALA A 747 7.70 19.74 -8.02
C ALA A 747 8.03 20.75 -6.91
N TYR A 748 7.13 20.94 -5.92
CA TYR A 748 7.41 21.82 -4.77
C TYR A 748 8.53 21.32 -3.88
N VAL A 749 8.64 20.00 -3.66
CA VAL A 749 9.73 19.39 -2.90
C VAL A 749 11.07 19.58 -3.64
N GLU A 750 11.09 19.33 -4.94
CA GLU A 750 12.26 19.52 -5.79
C GLU A 750 12.70 20.99 -5.83
N ILE A 751 11.75 21.92 -6.00
CA ILE A 751 12.00 23.35 -5.96
C ILE A 751 12.58 23.77 -4.60
N ALA A 752 11.98 23.30 -3.51
CA ALA A 752 12.44 23.64 -2.15
C ALA A 752 13.86 23.12 -1.86
N LYS A 753 14.19 21.92 -2.30
CA LYS A 753 15.52 21.29 -2.08
C LYS A 753 16.63 21.90 -2.95
N SER A 754 16.35 22.34 -4.16
CA SER A 754 17.37 22.79 -5.11
C SER A 754 17.80 24.25 -4.91
N GLY A 755 19.05 24.47 -4.54
CA GLY A 755 19.66 25.81 -4.39
C GLY A 755 19.56 26.67 -5.66
N LYS A 756 19.62 26.04 -6.85
CA LYS A 756 19.48 26.72 -8.15
C LYS A 756 18.10 27.34 -8.35
N MET A 757 17.06 26.88 -7.63
CA MET A 757 15.71 27.40 -7.73
C MET A 757 15.52 28.71 -6.93
N THR A 758 16.49 29.17 -6.17
CA THR A 758 16.40 30.43 -5.40
C THR A 758 16.20 31.64 -6.31
N GLY A 759 16.98 31.75 -7.39
CA GLY A 759 16.87 32.83 -8.38
C GLY A 759 15.50 32.83 -9.12
N PRO A 760 15.08 31.70 -9.75
CA PRO A 760 13.76 31.59 -10.37
C PRO A 760 12.61 31.90 -9.41
N ALA A 761 12.64 31.42 -8.17
CA ALA A 761 11.60 31.66 -7.18
C ALA A 761 11.46 33.12 -6.81
N LEU A 762 12.59 33.82 -6.63
CA LEU A 762 12.60 35.28 -6.41
C LEU A 762 12.01 36.02 -7.61
N LEU A 763 12.43 35.68 -8.83
CA LEU A 763 11.93 36.30 -10.05
C LEU A 763 10.40 36.13 -10.15
N ILE A 764 9.91 34.89 -10.06
CA ILE A 764 8.48 34.56 -10.18
C ILE A 764 7.70 35.21 -9.04
N GLY A 765 8.13 35.06 -7.80
CA GLY A 765 7.47 35.62 -6.62
C GLY A 765 7.35 37.15 -6.68
N CYS A 766 8.42 37.85 -6.99
CA CYS A 766 8.43 39.30 -7.10
C CYS A 766 7.58 39.82 -8.27
N VAL A 767 7.70 39.17 -9.45
CA VAL A 767 6.90 39.57 -10.64
C VAL A 767 5.42 39.41 -10.39
N PHE A 768 4.97 38.27 -9.87
CA PHE A 768 3.54 38.06 -9.62
C PHE A 768 3.02 38.84 -8.41
N ALA A 769 3.82 39.09 -7.38
CA ALA A 769 3.43 40.00 -6.29
C ALA A 769 3.28 41.44 -6.78
N ALA A 770 4.18 41.89 -7.67
CA ALA A 770 4.12 43.19 -8.30
C ALA A 770 2.87 43.34 -9.21
N LEU A 771 2.60 42.33 -10.03
CA LEU A 771 1.40 42.28 -10.89
C LEU A 771 0.10 42.33 -10.06
N ALA A 772 0.02 41.57 -8.97
CA ALA A 772 -1.13 41.60 -8.06
C ALA A 772 -1.34 42.97 -7.41
N GLY A 773 -0.26 43.73 -7.17
CA GLY A 773 -0.32 45.12 -6.72
C GLY A 773 -0.82 46.09 -7.79
N GLY A 774 -0.32 45.96 -9.00
CA GLY A 774 -0.72 46.80 -10.12
C GLY A 774 -2.16 46.60 -10.59
N LEU A 775 -2.70 45.39 -10.51
CA LEU A 775 -4.07 45.07 -10.91
C LEU A 775 -5.15 45.58 -9.92
N ARG A 776 -4.81 45.82 -8.66
CA ARG A 776 -5.74 46.34 -7.64
C ARG A 776 -6.00 47.84 -7.77
N THR A 777 -5.18 48.56 -8.51
CA THR A 777 -5.31 49.98 -8.75
C THR A 777 -5.86 50.22 -10.17
N ALA A 778 -7.16 50.11 -10.34
CA ALA A 778 -7.86 50.39 -11.62
C ALA A 778 -7.76 51.85 -12.10
N SER A 779 -7.04 52.71 -11.37
CA SER A 779 -6.95 54.18 -11.64
C SER A 779 -5.53 54.71 -11.86
N GLY A 780 -4.50 53.84 -11.95
CA GLY A 780 -3.14 54.30 -12.23
C GLY A 780 -2.08 53.42 -11.48
N LEU A 781 -0.90 53.32 -12.09
CA LEU A 781 0.26 52.59 -11.51
C LEU A 781 0.71 53.33 -10.22
N ASP A 782 0.29 52.83 -9.06
CA ASP A 782 0.84 53.26 -7.76
C ASP A 782 2.05 52.43 -7.42
N THR A 783 3.24 53.02 -7.61
CA THR A 783 4.50 52.36 -7.28
C THR A 783 4.59 51.91 -5.81
N ARG A 784 3.95 52.63 -4.88
CA ARG A 784 3.92 52.26 -3.45
C ARG A 784 3.15 50.98 -3.22
N ALA A 785 2.05 50.75 -3.96
CA ALA A 785 1.27 49.51 -3.86
C ALA A 785 2.07 48.31 -4.41
N ILE A 786 2.84 48.51 -5.49
CA ILE A 786 3.68 47.47 -6.07
C ILE A 786 4.78 47.06 -5.07
N PHE A 787 5.55 48.05 -4.56
CA PHE A 787 6.61 47.76 -3.57
C PHE A 787 6.03 47.19 -2.26
N GLY A 788 4.87 47.69 -1.83
CA GLY A 788 4.16 47.20 -0.66
C GLY A 788 3.80 45.72 -0.80
N ASN A 789 3.26 45.31 -1.95
CA ASN A 789 2.91 43.88 -2.17
C ASN A 789 4.12 42.94 -2.25
N VAL A 790 5.22 43.40 -2.86
CA VAL A 790 6.47 42.62 -2.85
C VAL A 790 6.99 42.44 -1.43
N ALA A 791 7.00 43.50 -0.63
CA ALA A 791 7.37 43.45 0.79
C ALA A 791 6.47 42.48 1.59
N TRP A 792 5.12 42.59 1.38
CA TRP A 792 4.17 41.68 2.01
C TRP A 792 4.33 40.24 1.58
N TRP A 793 4.77 39.97 0.36
CA TRP A 793 5.11 38.61 -0.06
C TRP A 793 6.21 38.00 0.79
N PHE A 794 7.32 38.70 1.04
CA PHE A 794 8.38 38.23 1.93
C PHE A 794 7.88 38.02 3.37
N VAL A 795 7.00 38.89 3.88
CA VAL A 795 6.37 38.70 5.19
C VAL A 795 5.45 37.50 5.19
N GLY A 796 4.73 37.25 4.09
CA GLY A 796 3.90 36.06 3.89
C GLY A 796 4.70 34.77 3.91
N VAL A 797 5.87 34.73 3.25
CA VAL A 797 6.79 33.59 3.32
C VAL A 797 7.20 33.29 4.77
N LEU A 798 7.53 34.36 5.54
CA LEU A 798 7.87 34.22 6.95
C LEU A 798 6.69 33.69 7.78
N ALA A 799 5.49 34.19 7.52
CA ALA A 799 4.28 33.73 8.19
C ALA A 799 3.96 32.27 7.89
N ILE A 800 4.12 31.84 6.64
CA ILE A 800 3.96 30.44 6.22
C ILE A 800 5.00 29.54 6.89
N LEU A 801 6.26 29.97 6.97
CA LEU A 801 7.32 29.25 7.68
C LEU A 801 6.99 29.08 9.15
N VAL A 802 6.56 30.17 9.82
CA VAL A 802 6.18 30.16 11.24
C VAL A 802 4.97 29.26 11.46
N ALA A 803 3.95 29.36 10.63
CA ALA A 803 2.77 28.49 10.67
C ALA A 803 3.15 27.03 10.42
N GLY A 804 3.98 26.76 9.42
CA GLY A 804 4.50 25.42 9.12
C GLY A 804 5.26 24.80 10.29
N ARG A 805 6.13 25.58 10.95
CA ARG A 805 6.87 25.13 12.15
C ARG A 805 5.97 24.95 13.38
N LEU A 806 4.92 25.73 13.51
CA LEU A 806 3.91 25.56 14.57
C LEU A 806 3.05 24.34 14.33
N LEU A 807 2.68 24.07 13.08
CA LEU A 807 1.85 22.94 12.68
C LEU A 807 2.65 21.62 12.64
N ASN A 808 3.90 21.69 12.20
CA ASN A 808 4.79 20.56 12.09
C ASN A 808 6.18 20.88 12.66
N ARG A 809 6.44 20.50 13.93
CA ARG A 809 7.70 20.77 14.64
C ARG A 809 8.92 20.10 13.99
N SER A 810 8.73 19.05 13.19
CA SER A 810 9.79 18.32 12.51
C SER A 810 10.14 18.90 11.14
N SER A 811 9.41 19.90 10.66
CA SER A 811 9.80 20.58 9.43
C SER A 811 11.08 21.37 9.72
N GLY A 812 12.21 20.78 9.38
CA GLY A 812 13.52 21.45 9.32
C GLY A 812 13.61 22.47 8.19
N ALA A 813 12.47 22.81 7.54
CA ALA A 813 12.44 23.72 6.42
C ALA A 813 13.03 25.08 6.79
N SER A 814 13.97 25.55 5.99
CA SER A 814 14.58 26.87 6.12
C SER A 814 13.67 27.94 5.50
N TYR A 815 13.94 29.21 5.84
CA TYR A 815 13.27 30.34 5.18
C TYR A 815 13.46 30.30 3.66
N THR A 816 14.67 29.95 3.20
CA THR A 816 15.00 29.88 1.77
C THR A 816 14.23 28.78 1.07
N GLN A 817 14.09 27.59 1.67
CA GLN A 817 13.29 26.49 1.13
C GLN A 817 11.81 26.87 1.03
N THR A 818 11.26 27.48 2.08
CA THR A 818 9.87 27.98 2.08
C THR A 818 9.67 29.05 1.02
N MET A 819 10.62 29.97 0.89
CA MET A 819 10.59 31.04 -0.11
C MET A 819 10.62 30.51 -1.54
N ARG A 820 11.44 29.46 -1.81
CA ARG A 820 11.45 28.80 -3.13
C ARG A 820 10.09 28.23 -3.48
N ALA A 821 9.48 27.46 -2.58
CA ALA A 821 8.16 26.86 -2.80
C ALA A 821 7.08 27.92 -3.00
N VAL A 822 7.00 28.90 -2.11
CA VAL A 822 6.01 29.98 -2.16
C VAL A 822 6.24 30.89 -3.38
N GLY A 823 7.48 31.09 -3.81
CA GLY A 823 7.79 31.86 -5.02
C GLY A 823 7.18 31.25 -6.28
N PHE A 824 7.36 29.96 -6.48
CA PHE A 824 6.74 29.24 -7.61
C PHE A 824 5.21 29.18 -7.48
N ALA A 825 4.68 29.08 -6.27
CA ALA A 825 3.24 29.12 -6.00
C ALA A 825 2.57 30.43 -6.45
N GLN A 826 3.29 31.55 -6.39
CA GLN A 826 2.78 32.85 -6.84
C GLN A 826 2.45 32.88 -8.34
N ALA A 827 3.02 32.00 -9.15
CA ALA A 827 2.67 31.91 -10.57
C ALA A 827 1.18 31.59 -10.80
N GLY A 828 0.51 30.93 -9.86
CA GLY A 828 -0.94 30.69 -9.91
C GLY A 828 -1.78 31.97 -9.90
N ASN A 829 -1.24 33.09 -9.45
CA ASN A 829 -1.90 34.39 -9.55
C ASN A 829 -2.14 34.84 -11.01
N ILE A 830 -1.56 34.15 -12.01
CA ILE A 830 -1.90 34.33 -13.42
C ILE A 830 -3.40 34.10 -13.67
N ILE A 831 -4.04 33.24 -12.88
CA ILE A 831 -5.49 33.01 -12.90
C ILE A 831 -6.25 34.30 -12.57
N GLY A 832 -5.68 35.15 -11.70
CA GLY A 832 -6.25 36.48 -11.37
C GLY A 832 -6.33 37.43 -12.57
N LEU A 833 -5.49 37.22 -13.61
CA LEU A 833 -5.59 38.00 -14.86
C LEU A 833 -6.93 37.80 -15.59
N ALA A 834 -7.57 36.63 -15.44
CA ALA A 834 -8.92 36.42 -15.96
C ALA A 834 -9.95 37.33 -15.31
N GLY A 835 -9.65 37.94 -14.16
CA GLY A 835 -10.48 38.94 -13.47
C GLY A 835 -10.54 40.29 -14.20
N LEU A 836 -9.67 40.53 -15.19
CA LEU A 836 -9.75 41.67 -16.09
C LEU A 836 -10.98 41.60 -17.02
N ILE A 837 -11.58 40.41 -17.15
CA ILE A 837 -12.82 40.21 -17.90
C ILE A 837 -13.98 40.32 -16.86
N PRO A 838 -14.82 41.39 -16.88
CA PRO A 838 -15.79 41.63 -15.83
C PRO A 838 -16.70 40.47 -15.44
N PRO A 839 -17.21 39.63 -16.38
CA PRO A 839 -18.03 38.46 -16.02
C PRO A 839 -17.26 37.37 -15.29
N LEU A 840 -15.93 37.27 -15.46
CA LEU A 840 -15.08 36.25 -14.85
C LEU A 840 -14.41 36.72 -13.55
N ALA A 841 -14.51 37.99 -13.20
CA ALA A 841 -13.83 38.58 -12.05
C ALA A 841 -14.10 37.85 -10.72
N PRO A 842 -15.37 37.50 -10.34
CA PRO A 842 -15.63 36.76 -9.10
C PRO A 842 -15.03 35.37 -9.11
N LEU A 843 -15.09 34.66 -10.26
CA LEU A 843 -14.56 33.33 -10.43
C LEU A 843 -13.03 33.33 -10.40
N ALA A 844 -12.40 34.29 -11.05
CA ALA A 844 -10.97 34.46 -11.08
C ALA A 844 -10.40 34.83 -9.69
N LEU A 845 -11.10 35.69 -8.96
CA LEU A 845 -10.74 36.06 -7.58
C LEU A 845 -10.84 34.83 -6.66
N PHE A 846 -11.95 34.10 -6.76
CA PHE A 846 -12.13 32.85 -6.01
C PHE A 846 -11.06 31.82 -6.35
N ALA A 847 -10.83 31.55 -7.64
CA ALA A 847 -9.84 30.58 -8.09
C ALA A 847 -8.40 30.98 -7.70
N SER A 848 -8.04 32.26 -7.81
CA SER A 848 -6.73 32.77 -7.37
C SER A 848 -6.57 32.68 -5.86
N THR A 849 -7.64 32.94 -5.07
CA THR A 849 -7.61 32.81 -3.61
C THR A 849 -7.46 31.36 -3.21
N VAL A 850 -8.24 30.45 -3.81
CA VAL A 850 -8.13 29.00 -3.59
C VAL A 850 -6.74 28.52 -3.99
N TYR A 851 -6.23 28.91 -5.15
CA TYR A 851 -4.89 28.55 -5.60
C TYR A 851 -3.82 29.01 -4.60
N THR A 852 -3.84 30.26 -4.17
CA THR A 852 -2.88 30.79 -3.19
C THR A 852 -2.99 30.08 -1.83
N PHE A 853 -4.16 29.61 -1.46
CA PHE A 853 -4.39 28.88 -0.21
C PHE A 853 -3.94 27.41 -0.30
N CYS A 854 -3.97 26.82 -1.50
CA CYS A 854 -3.65 25.43 -1.76
C CYS A 854 -2.14 25.20 -2.00
N THR A 855 -1.42 26.24 -2.38
CA THR A 855 0.04 26.23 -2.56
C THR A 855 0.78 26.63 -1.28
#